data_fbf7c28da10c36f5dfae3ed46f251510
#
_entry.id   fbf7c28da10c36f5dfae3ed46f251510
#
_cell.length_a   1.000
_cell.length_b   1.000
_cell.length_c   1.000
_cell.angle_alpha   90.00
_cell.angle_beta   90.00
_cell.angle_gamma   90.00
#
_symmetry.space_group_name_H-M   'P 1'
#
loop_
_entity.id
_entity.type
_entity.pdbx_description
1 polymer ?
#
loop_
_entity_poly.entity_id
_entity_poly.type
_entity_poly.pdbx_seq_one_letter_code
_entity_poly.pdbx_strand_id
1 'polypeptide(L)'
;MKRIHSLLLLFLITISHFSSFAQTLEGRYWYFGNQAGLDFNTVPPTAITNGAMSAFEGCATISDVNGVLQFYTNGNMVWDKTHTPMPSGTGLNGDGAATQTAIIVPKPATPGTYYIFTVDTNGGPRGLCYSEVDMSLNGGNGDVTVKNVTLATPVTEKLTAVRHANGIDAFVIVHGWNNGDFLAFEITPSGVSSTPITSSVGVVHGGNFTNSHGYLKASSNAQKLACAIRGLKICEIFDFNNITGQISNPINITFTTQIYGVEFSSDSRFVYVGTTSNPGQIFQYDLNAGSNAAIIASGQSIGTVPGFIGGLQLGIDGKIYVCQFQSTSLASIDQPLLLGAAAGFAPNTLFLGGKLGQYGLPNFLQSFFIVADFTYADTCSRAPTQFTTVFPAPDSVRWDFGDLASGIFNVSTQINPQHTFNSGGSYLVTAVVWQGLLRDTVRYTIQIIETPDPDLGSDFTACLGTIVTLNPGSFPGQTILWQNNTSTLTFDADTTNTFWVRIDKLGCIGEDTVDGIFNNSPVVDLGLIINACDSDTVVLDAGNTGATYSWQNGTSNQTLSVTTSGNYSVTVTQNNCSTTDAVDVIFSPAPFVAFGPDTTLCKGFPIFLDATNPAATYLWQDGTVDQFIFAEDPGVYSVIVSINNCTASDTIILDQQDKPNVSFGEDSILCAGQPLVLSAYNYGATYSWQDGSTDSLFQPRITGKYYATAINQCGVSADTIELTFNICNCLVYLPNAFTPNRDTKNETYNYKANCTDFQVRFDIYTRFGQLIFSSENPDIGWDGTYNNQDAQVGVYTYVLKYSGYDNGRFLEEVDRGTFLLYR
;
A
#
# COMPACT_ATOMS: atom_id res chain seq x y z
N MET A 1 -14.14 42.25 -38.90
CA MET A 1 -15.44 42.13 -38.22
C MET A 1 -16.14 40.87 -38.66
N LYS A 2 -16.14 39.87 -37.81
CA LYS A 2 -17.20 38.88 -37.59
C LYS A 2 -16.69 37.94 -36.51
N ARG A 3 -17.20 38.12 -35.29
CA ARG A 3 -17.01 37.21 -34.14
C ARG A 3 -17.84 35.95 -34.40
N ILE A 4 -17.21 34.78 -34.32
CA ILE A 4 -17.92 33.53 -34.22
C ILE A 4 -17.69 33.07 -32.78
N HIS A 5 -18.79 33.03 -32.02
CA HIS A 5 -18.87 32.43 -30.68
C HIS A 5 -18.86 30.91 -30.86
N SER A 6 -17.80 30.25 -30.38
CA SER A 6 -17.82 28.80 -30.16
C SER A 6 -18.45 28.57 -28.82
N LEU A 7 -19.67 28.03 -28.84
CA LEU A 7 -20.35 27.45 -27.68
C LEU A 7 -19.57 26.18 -27.24
N LEU A 8 -18.90 26.25 -26.11
CA LEU A 8 -18.36 25.05 -25.42
C LEU A 8 -19.55 24.32 -24.81
N LEU A 9 -19.99 23.24 -25.43
CA LEU A 9 -20.97 22.30 -24.87
C LEU A 9 -20.21 21.44 -23.85
N LEU A 10 -20.29 21.82 -22.58
CA LEU A 10 -19.85 20.98 -21.46
C LEU A 10 -20.85 19.81 -21.35
N PHE A 11 -20.50 18.64 -21.90
CA PHE A 11 -21.18 17.40 -21.59
C PHE A 11 -20.81 16.98 -20.16
N LEU A 12 -21.62 17.38 -19.19
CA LEU A 12 -21.60 16.73 -17.87
C LEU A 12 -22.09 15.30 -18.06
N ILE A 13 -21.16 14.36 -18.20
CA ILE A 13 -21.46 12.95 -18.02
C ILE A 13 -21.63 12.78 -16.51
N THR A 14 -22.88 12.77 -16.05
CA THR A 14 -23.20 12.26 -14.71
C THR A 14 -22.92 10.75 -14.70
N ILE A 15 -21.72 10.37 -14.29
CA ILE A 15 -21.39 8.99 -14.00
C ILE A 15 -22.18 8.63 -12.73
N SER A 16 -23.27 7.90 -12.91
CA SER A 16 -23.97 7.25 -11.80
C SER A 16 -23.01 6.21 -11.21
N HIS A 17 -22.46 6.54 -10.05
CA HIS A 17 -21.65 5.62 -9.25
C HIS A 17 -22.56 4.52 -8.71
N PHE A 18 -22.61 3.36 -9.35
CA PHE A 18 -23.14 2.16 -8.73
C PHE A 18 -22.05 1.53 -7.86
N SER A 19 -21.97 1.96 -6.63
CA SER A 19 -21.18 1.25 -5.62
C SER A 19 -21.92 -0.03 -5.26
N SER A 20 -21.40 -1.17 -5.66
CA SER A 20 -21.86 -2.47 -5.15
C SER A 20 -21.13 -2.72 -3.84
N PHE A 21 -21.76 -2.36 -2.74
CA PHE A 21 -21.23 -2.54 -1.39
C PHE A 21 -21.37 -4.01 -0.97
N ALA A 22 -20.27 -4.64 -0.59
CA ALA A 22 -20.27 -5.86 0.22
C ALA A 22 -19.99 -5.45 1.68
N GLN A 23 -20.91 -4.70 2.27
CA GLN A 23 -20.88 -4.30 3.69
C GLN A 23 -21.21 -5.48 4.59
N THR A 24 -20.88 -5.34 5.89
CA THR A 24 -21.43 -6.24 6.90
C THR A 24 -22.94 -6.04 6.91
N LEU A 25 -23.69 -7.16 6.86
CA LEU A 25 -25.13 -7.10 6.65
C LEU A 25 -25.93 -7.04 7.97
N GLU A 26 -25.25 -6.85 9.10
CA GLU A 26 -25.86 -6.79 10.42
C GLU A 26 -26.80 -5.59 10.58
N GLY A 27 -26.56 -4.51 9.82
CA GLY A 27 -27.45 -3.34 9.75
C GLY A 27 -28.51 -3.38 8.67
N ARG A 28 -28.79 -4.54 8.06
CA ARG A 28 -29.66 -4.68 6.90
C ARG A 28 -31.13 -4.40 7.15
N TYR A 29 -31.67 -4.82 8.30
CA TYR A 29 -33.04 -4.54 8.70
C TYR A 29 -33.07 -3.49 9.78
N TRP A 30 -33.96 -2.53 9.66
CA TRP A 30 -34.27 -1.57 10.67
C TRP A 30 -35.73 -1.73 11.16
N TYR A 31 -35.95 -1.70 12.45
CA TYR A 31 -37.27 -1.57 13.08
C TYR A 31 -37.20 -0.43 14.06
N PHE A 32 -38.11 0.56 13.96
CA PHE A 32 -38.13 1.78 14.75
C PHE A 32 -39.49 2.44 14.77
N GLY A 33 -39.63 3.54 15.52
CA GLY A 33 -40.79 4.36 15.57
C GLY A 33 -42.05 3.58 15.93
N ASN A 34 -43.18 3.91 15.30
CA ASN A 34 -44.43 3.20 15.50
C ASN A 34 -44.61 2.14 14.39
N GLN A 35 -43.99 0.97 14.58
CA GLN A 35 -44.05 -0.17 13.68
C GLN A 35 -43.48 0.13 12.27
N ALA A 36 -42.58 1.11 12.18
CA ALA A 36 -41.85 1.41 10.97
C ALA A 36 -40.63 0.49 10.82
N GLY A 37 -40.23 0.24 9.61
CA GLY A 37 -39.01 -0.49 9.33
C GLY A 37 -38.53 -0.27 7.93
N LEU A 38 -37.25 -0.66 7.70
CA LEU A 38 -36.55 -0.61 6.40
C LEU A 38 -35.87 -1.94 6.12
N ASP A 39 -35.90 -2.34 4.87
CA ASP A 39 -35.14 -3.44 4.29
C ASP A 39 -34.15 -2.89 3.26
N PHE A 40 -32.85 -3.05 3.51
CA PHE A 40 -31.75 -2.61 2.66
C PHE A 40 -31.32 -3.67 1.63
N ASN A 41 -32.20 -4.61 1.28
CA ASN A 41 -31.99 -5.53 0.15
C ASN A 41 -31.97 -4.80 -1.20
N THR A 42 -32.52 -3.62 -1.27
CA THR A 42 -32.58 -2.77 -2.45
C THR A 42 -31.97 -1.40 -2.15
N VAL A 43 -31.51 -0.72 -3.17
CA VAL A 43 -31.05 0.68 -3.10
C VAL A 43 -31.97 1.50 -4.05
N PRO A 44 -32.74 2.43 -3.52
CA PRO A 44 -32.95 2.77 -2.10
C PRO A 44 -33.61 1.63 -1.31
N PRO A 45 -33.49 1.64 0.05
CA PRO A 45 -34.13 0.63 0.87
C PRO A 45 -35.66 0.70 0.76
N THR A 46 -36.34 -0.44 0.95
CA THR A 46 -37.78 -0.51 0.94
C THR A 46 -38.35 -0.43 2.35
N ALA A 47 -39.46 0.28 2.49
CA ALA A 47 -40.19 0.31 3.75
C ALA A 47 -40.85 -1.04 4.03
N ILE A 48 -40.70 -1.54 5.28
CA ILE A 48 -41.38 -2.72 5.80
C ILE A 48 -42.28 -2.31 6.96
N THR A 49 -43.47 -2.92 7.03
CA THR A 49 -44.53 -2.52 7.96
C THR A 49 -45.00 -3.64 8.87
N ASN A 50 -44.27 -4.77 8.85
CA ASN A 50 -44.57 -5.98 9.62
C ASN A 50 -43.98 -5.97 11.05
N GLY A 51 -43.25 -4.92 11.43
CA GLY A 51 -42.67 -4.81 12.77
C GLY A 51 -43.72 -4.70 13.86
N ALA A 52 -43.51 -5.37 15.01
CA ALA A 52 -44.40 -5.32 16.16
C ALA A 52 -44.04 -4.21 17.16
N MET A 53 -42.83 -3.63 17.05
CA MET A 53 -42.28 -2.67 17.98
C MET A 53 -42.96 -1.29 17.87
N SER A 54 -43.25 -0.70 19.03
CA SER A 54 -43.45 0.74 19.17
C SER A 54 -42.34 1.29 20.03
N ALA A 55 -41.56 2.20 19.48
CA ALA A 55 -40.45 2.89 20.14
C ALA A 55 -40.60 4.39 19.98
N PHE A 56 -40.73 5.11 21.10
CA PHE A 56 -40.90 6.57 21.10
C PHE A 56 -39.58 7.27 20.80
N GLU A 57 -38.49 6.75 21.38
CA GLU A 57 -37.12 7.25 21.17
C GLU A 57 -36.20 6.08 20.74
N GLY A 58 -35.28 5.65 21.59
CA GLY A 58 -34.25 4.68 21.23
C GLY A 58 -34.80 3.27 20.97
N CYS A 59 -34.12 2.58 20.07
CA CYS A 59 -34.35 1.17 19.75
C CYS A 59 -33.09 0.57 19.15
N ALA A 60 -33.07 -0.75 18.98
CA ALA A 60 -32.00 -1.45 18.30
C ALA A 60 -32.53 -2.64 17.51
N THR A 61 -31.89 -2.94 16.40
CA THR A 61 -32.18 -4.09 15.52
C THR A 61 -30.85 -4.75 15.16
N ILE A 62 -30.83 -6.05 14.98
CA ILE A 62 -29.66 -6.78 14.54
C ILE A 62 -30.03 -7.85 13.51
N SER A 63 -29.25 -7.92 12.44
CA SER A 63 -29.18 -9.06 11.53
C SER A 63 -27.89 -9.84 11.81
N ASP A 64 -27.79 -11.04 11.30
CA ASP A 64 -26.52 -11.78 11.31
C ASP A 64 -25.60 -11.31 10.17
N VAL A 65 -24.41 -11.88 10.11
CA VAL A 65 -23.40 -11.59 9.07
C VAL A 65 -23.89 -11.89 7.64
N ASN A 66 -24.95 -12.67 7.46
CA ASN A 66 -25.57 -12.96 6.18
C ASN A 66 -26.78 -12.03 5.89
N GLY A 67 -27.06 -11.09 6.78
CA GLY A 67 -28.14 -10.15 6.68
C GLY A 67 -29.52 -10.73 7.03
N VAL A 68 -29.56 -11.86 7.72
CA VAL A 68 -30.84 -12.43 8.21
C VAL A 68 -31.18 -11.77 9.53
N LEU A 69 -32.39 -11.16 9.61
CA LEU A 69 -32.89 -10.58 10.84
C LEU A 69 -32.79 -11.59 11.99
N GLN A 70 -32.20 -11.17 13.09
CA GLN A 70 -32.18 -11.98 14.32
C GLN A 70 -33.25 -11.55 15.29
N PHE A 71 -33.21 -10.31 15.75
CA PHE A 71 -34.20 -9.75 16.67
C PHE A 71 -34.08 -8.22 16.72
N TYR A 72 -35.04 -7.58 17.40
CA TYR A 72 -35.04 -6.15 17.65
C TYR A 72 -35.68 -5.83 19.00
N THR A 73 -35.38 -4.64 19.54
CA THR A 73 -35.80 -4.22 20.88
C THR A 73 -36.05 -2.72 21.00
N ASN A 74 -36.99 -2.33 21.85
CA ASN A 74 -37.17 -0.96 22.32
C ASN A 74 -36.55 -0.74 23.72
N GLY A 75 -35.64 -1.67 24.13
CA GLY A 75 -34.99 -1.61 25.44
C GLY A 75 -35.80 -2.16 26.60
N ASN A 76 -37.10 -2.38 26.45
CA ASN A 76 -37.95 -3.00 27.45
C ASN A 76 -38.43 -4.41 27.05
N MET A 77 -38.62 -4.61 25.76
CA MET A 77 -39.07 -5.87 25.16
C MET A 77 -38.21 -6.26 23.97
N VAL A 78 -38.04 -7.55 23.76
CA VAL A 78 -37.30 -8.12 22.61
C VAL A 78 -38.29 -8.92 21.76
N TRP A 79 -38.29 -8.60 20.46
CA TRP A 79 -39.05 -9.37 19.46
C TRP A 79 -38.09 -10.13 18.57
N ASP A 80 -38.39 -11.39 18.33
CA ASP A 80 -37.60 -12.28 17.47
C ASP A 80 -37.81 -11.93 15.96
N LYS A 81 -37.14 -12.67 15.11
CA LYS A 81 -37.20 -12.52 13.64
C LYS A 81 -38.63 -12.81 13.05
N THR A 82 -39.54 -13.44 13.82
CA THR A 82 -40.91 -13.65 13.44
C THR A 82 -41.85 -12.56 13.95
N HIS A 83 -41.30 -11.53 14.56
CA HIS A 83 -41.98 -10.39 15.18
C HIS A 83 -42.80 -10.77 16.42
N THR A 84 -42.48 -11.88 17.03
CA THR A 84 -43.08 -12.36 18.27
C THR A 84 -42.20 -11.99 19.46
N PRO A 85 -42.73 -11.56 20.61
CA PRO A 85 -41.94 -11.36 21.79
C PRO A 85 -41.21 -12.67 22.20
N MET A 86 -39.92 -12.58 22.44
CA MET A 86 -39.13 -13.70 22.99
C MET A 86 -39.73 -14.14 24.33
N PRO A 87 -39.73 -15.42 24.69
CA PRO A 87 -40.35 -15.92 25.94
C PRO A 87 -39.87 -15.17 27.19
N SER A 88 -38.56 -14.96 27.34
CA SER A 88 -37.94 -14.20 28.43
C SER A 88 -37.66 -12.74 28.04
N GLY A 89 -38.09 -12.27 26.90
CA GLY A 89 -37.73 -10.99 26.27
C GLY A 89 -38.46 -9.77 26.81
N THR A 90 -39.26 -9.87 27.89
CA THR A 90 -40.00 -8.73 28.47
C THR A 90 -39.34 -8.23 29.74
N GLY A 91 -39.50 -6.96 30.05
CA GLY A 91 -39.01 -6.36 31.29
C GLY A 91 -37.51 -6.17 31.35
N LEU A 92 -36.89 -5.83 30.24
CA LEU A 92 -35.53 -5.29 30.24
C LEU A 92 -35.56 -3.86 30.88
N ASN A 93 -34.42 -3.42 31.41
CA ASN A 93 -34.30 -2.20 32.19
C ASN A 93 -34.15 -0.92 31.34
N GLY A 94 -34.34 -0.98 30.04
CA GLY A 94 -34.38 0.20 29.19
C GLY A 94 -35.66 0.99 29.38
N ASP A 95 -35.62 2.28 29.09
CA ASP A 95 -36.81 3.16 29.16
C ASP A 95 -37.18 3.61 27.74
N GLY A 96 -38.42 3.39 27.32
CA GLY A 96 -38.86 3.74 25.98
C GLY A 96 -38.84 5.23 25.60
N ALA A 97 -38.56 6.10 26.59
CA ALA A 97 -38.35 7.54 26.45
C ALA A 97 -36.87 7.94 26.53
N ALA A 98 -35.95 6.97 26.66
CA ALA A 98 -34.52 7.29 26.63
C ALA A 98 -34.05 7.42 25.18
N THR A 99 -33.23 8.45 24.92
CA THR A 99 -32.75 8.83 23.59
C THR A 99 -32.15 7.66 22.81
N GLN A 100 -31.29 6.86 23.44
CA GLN A 100 -30.66 5.65 22.88
C GLN A 100 -30.88 4.48 23.83
N THR A 101 -32.14 4.12 24.01
CA THR A 101 -32.63 3.13 24.99
C THR A 101 -31.84 1.83 24.99
N ALA A 102 -31.43 1.36 23.80
CA ALA A 102 -30.73 0.09 23.65
C ALA A 102 -29.68 0.12 22.54
N ILE A 103 -28.72 -0.79 22.66
CA ILE A 103 -27.81 -1.20 21.58
C ILE A 103 -27.59 -2.71 21.67
N ILE A 104 -27.48 -3.36 20.51
CA ILE A 104 -27.19 -4.78 20.41
C ILE A 104 -25.75 -4.98 19.95
N VAL A 105 -24.99 -5.78 20.69
CA VAL A 105 -23.60 -6.09 20.37
C VAL A 105 -23.45 -7.61 20.30
N PRO A 106 -22.94 -8.16 19.18
CA PRO A 106 -22.63 -9.60 19.11
C PRO A 106 -21.59 -9.96 20.17
N LYS A 107 -21.78 -11.09 20.86
CA LYS A 107 -20.80 -11.60 21.80
C LYS A 107 -19.56 -12.08 21.02
N PRO A 108 -18.38 -11.52 21.31
CA PRO A 108 -17.17 -11.89 20.62
C PRO A 108 -16.90 -13.40 20.63
N ALA A 109 -16.47 -13.95 19.51
CA ALA A 109 -16.16 -15.37 19.30
C ALA A 109 -17.29 -16.37 19.65
N THR A 110 -18.55 -15.90 19.80
CA THR A 110 -19.70 -16.74 20.15
C THR A 110 -20.86 -16.43 19.17
N PRO A 111 -20.81 -16.95 17.94
CA PRO A 111 -21.85 -16.71 16.94
C PRO A 111 -23.24 -17.10 17.46
N GLY A 112 -24.24 -16.25 17.16
CA GLY A 112 -25.63 -16.45 17.59
C GLY A 112 -25.94 -16.02 19.02
N THR A 113 -24.94 -15.51 19.78
CA THR A 113 -25.14 -14.92 21.09
C THR A 113 -24.92 -13.40 21.01
N TYR A 114 -25.78 -12.64 21.67
CA TYR A 114 -25.76 -11.19 21.63
C TYR A 114 -25.94 -10.60 23.02
N TYR A 115 -25.36 -9.43 23.25
CA TYR A 115 -25.68 -8.60 24.40
C TYR A 115 -26.61 -7.47 23.98
N ILE A 116 -27.63 -7.19 24.77
CA ILE A 116 -28.47 -6.01 24.70
C ILE A 116 -28.06 -5.12 25.85
N PHE A 117 -27.46 -3.98 25.57
CA PHE A 117 -27.21 -2.96 26.58
C PHE A 117 -28.38 -1.97 26.58
N THR A 118 -28.82 -1.60 27.76
CA THR A 118 -29.98 -0.71 27.96
C THR A 118 -29.64 0.39 28.94
N VAL A 119 -30.21 1.60 28.74
CA VAL A 119 -30.07 2.74 29.62
C VAL A 119 -31.44 3.24 30.10
N ASP A 120 -31.47 3.81 31.32
CA ASP A 120 -32.63 4.46 31.88
C ASP A 120 -32.78 5.90 31.38
N THR A 121 -33.98 6.45 31.47
CA THR A 121 -34.25 7.87 31.13
C THR A 121 -33.79 8.82 32.24
N ASN A 122 -33.38 10.05 31.87
CA ASN A 122 -33.14 11.17 32.77
C ASN A 122 -32.11 10.93 33.90
N GLY A 123 -31.14 10.05 33.70
CA GLY A 123 -30.19 9.66 34.74
C GLY A 123 -30.83 8.83 35.85
N GLY A 124 -31.82 8.05 35.50
CA GLY A 124 -32.61 7.24 36.42
C GLY A 124 -31.86 6.09 37.08
N PRO A 125 -32.47 5.44 38.11
CA PRO A 125 -31.76 4.50 38.98
C PRO A 125 -31.44 3.15 38.35
N ARG A 126 -32.07 2.79 37.23
CA ARG A 126 -31.73 1.54 36.51
C ARG A 126 -30.36 1.61 35.82
N GLY A 127 -29.94 2.82 35.42
CA GLY A 127 -28.60 3.05 34.86
C GLY A 127 -28.36 2.27 33.56
N LEU A 128 -27.11 1.89 33.34
CA LEU A 128 -26.68 1.00 32.27
C LEU A 128 -26.78 -0.45 32.74
N CYS A 129 -27.55 -1.25 32.01
CA CYS A 129 -27.64 -2.69 32.23
C CYS A 129 -27.31 -3.44 30.93
N TYR A 130 -26.93 -4.71 31.05
CA TYR A 130 -26.92 -5.62 29.90
C TYR A 130 -27.78 -6.85 30.14
N SER A 131 -28.27 -7.41 29.04
CA SER A 131 -28.94 -8.70 28.96
C SER A 131 -28.28 -9.54 27.88
N GLU A 132 -28.31 -10.87 27.99
CA GLU A 132 -27.76 -11.77 26.98
C GLU A 132 -28.88 -12.50 26.25
N VAL A 133 -28.76 -12.64 24.93
CA VAL A 133 -29.69 -13.34 24.06
C VAL A 133 -28.91 -14.48 23.38
N ASP A 134 -29.46 -15.69 23.45
CA ASP A 134 -28.96 -16.85 22.72
C ASP A 134 -29.94 -17.27 21.63
N MET A 135 -29.55 -17.10 20.36
CA MET A 135 -30.37 -17.41 19.20
C MET A 135 -30.53 -18.91 18.92
N SER A 136 -29.78 -19.77 19.60
CA SER A 136 -29.95 -21.23 19.49
C SER A 136 -31.20 -21.75 20.19
N LEU A 137 -31.71 -20.95 21.10
CA LEU A 137 -32.91 -21.27 21.89
C LEU A 137 -34.22 -21.06 21.12
N ASN A 138 -35.29 -21.51 21.65
CA ASN A 138 -36.65 -21.32 21.13
C ASN A 138 -36.77 -21.71 19.63
N GLY A 139 -36.16 -22.84 19.26
CA GLY A 139 -36.17 -23.34 17.87
C GLY A 139 -35.45 -22.44 16.87
N GLY A 140 -34.49 -21.67 17.33
CA GLY A 140 -33.69 -20.73 16.51
C GLY A 140 -34.29 -19.33 16.40
N ASN A 141 -35.31 -19.02 17.21
CA ASN A 141 -35.89 -17.68 17.36
C ASN A 141 -35.25 -16.89 18.50
N GLY A 142 -34.46 -17.55 19.34
CA GLY A 142 -33.74 -16.94 20.44
C GLY A 142 -34.56 -16.78 21.72
N ASP A 143 -33.82 -16.61 22.82
CA ASP A 143 -34.39 -16.19 24.09
C ASP A 143 -33.37 -15.42 24.93
N VAL A 144 -33.83 -14.66 25.89
CA VAL A 144 -33.00 -13.89 26.83
C VAL A 144 -32.53 -14.83 27.95
N THR A 145 -31.22 -15.10 28.01
CA THR A 145 -30.62 -16.03 28.98
C THR A 145 -30.14 -15.36 30.26
N VAL A 146 -29.66 -14.11 30.15
CA VAL A 146 -29.25 -13.26 31.26
C VAL A 146 -30.00 -11.94 31.12
N LYS A 147 -30.49 -11.39 32.25
CA LYS A 147 -31.31 -10.18 32.20
C LYS A 147 -30.88 -9.15 33.22
N ASN A 148 -30.77 -7.89 32.76
CA ASN A 148 -30.66 -6.72 33.58
C ASN A 148 -29.45 -6.71 34.53
N VAL A 149 -28.31 -7.16 34.11
CA VAL A 149 -27.07 -7.04 34.87
C VAL A 149 -26.61 -5.59 34.86
N THR A 150 -26.64 -4.93 35.99
CA THR A 150 -26.27 -3.52 36.13
C THR A 150 -24.77 -3.35 36.04
N LEU A 151 -24.32 -2.40 35.21
CA LEU A 151 -22.91 -2.04 35.04
C LEU A 151 -22.56 -0.69 35.68
N ALA A 152 -23.42 0.30 35.48
CA ALA A 152 -23.19 1.65 36.04
C ALA A 152 -24.51 2.38 36.27
N THR A 153 -24.56 3.18 37.35
CA THR A 153 -25.70 4.05 37.66
C THR A 153 -25.26 5.21 38.58
N PRO A 154 -25.75 6.44 38.38
CA PRO A 154 -26.57 6.86 37.25
C PRO A 154 -25.80 7.18 36.01
N VAL A 155 -26.39 6.94 34.83
CA VAL A 155 -25.86 7.32 33.52
C VAL A 155 -26.88 8.14 32.75
N THR A 156 -26.41 8.83 31.69
CA THR A 156 -27.29 9.55 30.75
C THR A 156 -28.00 8.59 29.80
N GLU A 157 -28.86 9.11 28.94
CA GLU A 157 -29.55 8.34 27.88
C GLU A 157 -28.66 8.04 26.65
N LYS A 158 -27.36 8.29 26.76
CA LYS A 158 -26.40 8.24 25.66
C LYS A 158 -25.68 6.90 25.67
N LEU A 159 -25.79 6.19 24.56
CA LEU A 159 -25.27 4.83 24.45
C LEU A 159 -24.76 4.55 23.02
N THR A 160 -23.50 4.21 22.90
CA THR A 160 -22.90 3.76 21.63
C THR A 160 -22.01 2.53 21.84
N ALA A 161 -21.68 1.89 20.75
CA ALA A 161 -20.73 0.79 20.78
C ALA A 161 -19.83 0.83 19.53
N VAL A 162 -18.63 0.31 19.69
CA VAL A 162 -17.62 0.30 18.63
C VAL A 162 -16.68 -0.90 18.82
N ARG A 163 -16.11 -1.42 17.76
CA ARG A 163 -15.13 -2.51 17.83
C ARG A 163 -13.81 -2.04 18.43
N HIS A 164 -13.20 -2.92 19.20
CA HIS A 164 -11.81 -2.80 19.62
C HIS A 164 -10.88 -2.97 18.39
N ALA A 165 -9.69 -2.36 18.44
CA ALA A 165 -8.71 -2.44 17.35
C ALA A 165 -8.25 -3.87 17.00
N ASN A 166 -8.41 -4.84 17.91
CA ASN A 166 -8.11 -6.26 17.63
C ASN A 166 -9.14 -6.94 16.69
N GLY A 167 -10.21 -6.24 16.30
CA GLY A 167 -11.25 -6.74 15.39
C GLY A 167 -12.20 -7.79 15.97
N ILE A 168 -11.99 -8.24 17.20
CA ILE A 168 -12.77 -9.29 17.89
C ILE A 168 -13.62 -8.67 18.99
N ASP A 169 -13.00 -7.94 19.90
CA ASP A 169 -13.62 -7.33 21.06
C ASP A 169 -14.38 -6.05 20.69
N ALA A 170 -15.13 -5.51 21.62
CA ALA A 170 -15.87 -4.27 21.44
C ALA A 170 -15.88 -3.44 22.70
N PHE A 171 -16.17 -2.16 22.56
CA PHE A 171 -16.51 -1.27 23.67
C PHE A 171 -17.96 -0.84 23.58
N VAL A 172 -18.64 -0.83 24.72
CA VAL A 172 -19.89 -0.09 24.94
C VAL A 172 -19.58 1.13 25.78
N ILE A 173 -20.04 2.29 25.30
CA ILE A 173 -19.68 3.60 25.86
C ILE A 173 -20.95 4.33 26.26
N VAL A 174 -20.97 4.82 27.52
CA VAL A 174 -22.00 5.69 28.08
C VAL A 174 -21.37 6.88 28.74
N HIS A 175 -22.17 7.90 29.05
CA HIS A 175 -21.75 9.04 29.87
C HIS A 175 -22.46 9.02 31.22
N GLY A 176 -21.72 9.23 32.30
CA GLY A 176 -22.26 9.33 33.65
C GLY A 176 -23.22 10.52 33.78
N TRP A 177 -24.16 10.42 34.71
CA TRP A 177 -25.06 11.51 35.03
C TRP A 177 -24.57 12.34 36.22
N ASN A 178 -24.62 13.66 36.13
CA ASN A 178 -24.11 14.66 37.09
C ASN A 178 -22.57 14.67 37.22
N ASN A 179 -21.86 14.17 36.26
CA ASN A 179 -20.40 14.21 36.18
C ASN A 179 -19.94 14.42 34.72
N GLY A 180 -18.62 14.44 34.49
CA GLY A 180 -18.00 14.54 33.17
C GLY A 180 -17.34 13.23 32.72
N ASP A 181 -17.82 12.07 33.19
CA ASP A 181 -17.19 10.80 33.00
C ASP A 181 -17.83 10.03 31.85
N PHE A 182 -17.04 9.70 30.86
CA PHE A 182 -17.36 8.63 29.93
C PHE A 182 -16.91 7.30 30.53
N LEU A 183 -17.73 6.28 30.38
CA LEU A 183 -17.51 4.93 30.86
C LEU A 183 -17.50 4.00 29.66
N ALA A 184 -16.35 3.43 29.33
CA ALA A 184 -16.20 2.46 28.26
C ALA A 184 -16.04 1.05 28.86
N PHE A 185 -16.99 0.17 28.60
CA PHE A 185 -16.99 -1.23 29.04
C PHE A 185 -16.50 -2.10 27.92
N GLU A 186 -15.45 -2.87 28.19
CA GLU A 186 -14.91 -3.81 27.23
C GLU A 186 -15.75 -5.09 27.18
N ILE A 187 -15.98 -5.59 25.97
CA ILE A 187 -16.69 -6.85 25.70
C ILE A 187 -15.74 -7.77 24.97
N THR A 188 -15.42 -8.89 25.63
CA THR A 188 -14.49 -9.90 25.15
C THR A 188 -15.21 -11.26 24.95
N PRO A 189 -14.56 -12.29 24.40
CA PRO A 189 -15.08 -13.64 24.41
C PRO A 189 -15.44 -14.16 25.81
N SER A 190 -14.78 -13.64 26.85
CA SER A 190 -15.05 -13.99 28.26
C SER A 190 -16.30 -13.31 28.82
N GLY A 191 -16.82 -12.29 28.14
CA GLY A 191 -18.02 -11.55 28.56
C GLY A 191 -17.81 -10.04 28.65
N VAL A 192 -18.70 -9.38 29.35
CA VAL A 192 -18.72 -7.93 29.58
C VAL A 192 -17.88 -7.62 30.81
N SER A 193 -16.91 -6.70 30.68
CA SER A 193 -16.15 -6.20 31.83
C SER A 193 -17.10 -5.53 32.84
N SER A 194 -16.97 -5.85 34.12
CA SER A 194 -17.70 -5.15 35.20
C SER A 194 -17.07 -3.83 35.61
N THR A 195 -15.82 -3.55 35.17
CA THR A 195 -15.08 -2.32 35.47
C THR A 195 -14.87 -1.53 34.17
N PRO A 196 -15.37 -0.29 34.08
CA PRO A 196 -15.18 0.54 32.91
C PRO A 196 -13.79 1.17 32.88
N ILE A 197 -13.35 1.47 31.66
CA ILE A 197 -12.32 2.47 31.41
C ILE A 197 -12.99 3.82 31.52
N THR A 198 -12.58 4.63 32.52
CA THR A 198 -13.17 5.94 32.77
C THR A 198 -12.32 7.05 32.18
N SER A 199 -12.98 7.98 31.47
CA SER A 199 -12.37 9.20 30.93
C SER A 199 -13.16 10.40 31.40
N SER A 200 -12.60 11.16 32.36
CA SER A 200 -13.21 12.40 32.90
C SER A 200 -12.85 13.57 31.99
N VAL A 201 -13.66 13.82 30.96
CA VAL A 201 -13.36 14.75 29.86
C VAL A 201 -14.66 15.31 29.27
N GLY A 202 -14.62 16.58 28.84
CA GLY A 202 -15.78 17.27 28.28
C GLY A 202 -16.60 18.01 29.33
N VAL A 203 -17.84 18.38 29.00
CA VAL A 203 -18.72 19.10 29.90
C VAL A 203 -19.48 18.15 30.83
N VAL A 204 -19.86 18.64 32.00
CA VAL A 204 -20.69 17.87 32.93
C VAL A 204 -22.11 17.72 32.39
N HIS A 205 -22.60 16.49 32.28
CA HIS A 205 -23.99 16.18 31.94
C HIS A 205 -24.79 16.08 33.24
N GLY A 206 -25.49 17.14 33.61
CA GLY A 206 -26.25 17.14 34.86
C GLY A 206 -27.13 18.38 35.04
N GLY A 207 -27.74 18.51 36.19
CA GLY A 207 -28.59 19.62 36.55
C GLY A 207 -29.98 19.53 35.92
N ASN A 208 -30.14 19.90 34.67
CA ASN A 208 -31.39 19.80 33.94
C ASN A 208 -31.46 18.42 33.25
N PHE A 209 -32.59 17.72 33.39
CA PHE A 209 -32.78 16.40 32.78
C PHE A 209 -32.57 16.37 31.23
N THR A 210 -32.85 17.48 30.54
CA THR A 210 -32.59 17.59 29.09
C THR A 210 -31.10 17.50 28.75
N ASN A 211 -30.20 17.59 29.72
CA ASN A 211 -28.75 17.37 29.51
C ASN A 211 -28.39 15.88 29.46
N SER A 212 -29.31 14.96 29.91
CA SER A 212 -29.15 13.54 29.64
C SER A 212 -29.50 13.16 28.21
N HIS A 213 -30.37 13.96 27.56
CA HIS A 213 -30.88 13.69 26.21
C HIS A 213 -29.86 14.04 25.13
N GLY A 214 -29.98 13.39 23.98
CA GLY A 214 -29.20 13.55 22.75
C GLY A 214 -28.28 12.36 22.49
N TYR A 215 -27.94 12.19 21.23
CA TYR A 215 -27.20 11.02 20.76
C TYR A 215 -25.73 11.08 21.16
N LEU A 216 -25.17 9.90 21.42
CA LEU A 216 -23.73 9.62 21.46
C LEU A 216 -23.44 8.66 20.30
N LYS A 217 -22.51 9.01 19.43
CA LYS A 217 -22.10 8.17 18.30
C LYS A 217 -20.60 8.02 18.27
N ALA A 218 -20.14 6.84 17.97
CA ALA A 218 -18.76 6.61 17.56
C ALA A 218 -18.64 6.75 16.03
N SER A 219 -17.49 7.20 15.55
CA SER A 219 -17.19 7.14 14.10
C SER A 219 -17.02 5.69 13.65
N SER A 220 -17.31 5.42 12.38
CA SER A 220 -17.19 4.07 11.81
C SER A 220 -15.78 3.49 11.97
N ASN A 221 -14.72 4.34 11.90
CA ASN A 221 -13.34 3.96 12.11
C ASN A 221 -12.92 3.80 13.58
N ALA A 222 -13.86 3.96 14.51
CA ALA A 222 -13.62 3.83 15.95
C ALA A 222 -12.55 4.79 16.53
N GLN A 223 -12.34 5.96 15.95
CA GLN A 223 -11.31 6.93 16.41
C GLN A 223 -11.91 8.22 16.97
N LYS A 224 -13.20 8.48 16.76
CA LYS A 224 -13.88 9.68 17.23
C LYS A 224 -15.20 9.33 17.92
N LEU A 225 -15.63 10.21 18.82
CA LEU A 225 -16.98 10.20 19.39
C LEU A 225 -17.62 11.56 19.14
N ALA A 226 -18.92 11.58 18.88
CA ALA A 226 -19.74 12.79 18.85
C ALA A 226 -20.87 12.68 19.87
N CYS A 227 -21.03 13.67 20.71
CA CYS A 227 -21.99 13.68 21.79
C CYS A 227 -22.86 14.94 21.74
N ALA A 228 -24.14 14.77 21.40
CA ALA A 228 -25.12 15.86 21.48
C ALA A 228 -25.65 16.00 22.91
N ILE A 229 -25.63 17.20 23.42
CA ILE A 229 -26.18 17.53 24.74
C ILE A 229 -27.34 18.53 24.56
N ARG A 230 -28.55 18.00 24.48
CA ARG A 230 -29.73 18.74 24.08
C ARG A 230 -29.96 20.01 24.88
N GLY A 231 -29.91 19.92 26.21
CA GLY A 231 -30.21 21.05 27.07
C GLY A 231 -29.12 22.12 27.08
N LEU A 232 -27.87 21.73 26.99
CA LEU A 232 -26.73 22.65 26.87
C LEU A 232 -26.59 23.24 25.48
N LYS A 233 -27.20 22.63 24.47
CA LYS A 233 -27.08 23.00 23.05
C LYS A 233 -25.64 22.89 22.56
N ILE A 234 -24.93 21.85 23.00
CA ILE A 234 -23.52 21.59 22.65
C ILE A 234 -23.43 20.24 22.00
N CYS A 235 -22.70 20.18 20.91
CA CYS A 235 -22.13 18.92 20.40
C CYS A 235 -20.65 18.87 20.73
N GLU A 236 -20.24 17.87 21.47
CA GLU A 236 -18.83 17.62 21.76
C GLU A 236 -18.30 16.55 20.82
N ILE A 237 -17.12 16.76 20.28
CA ILE A 237 -16.35 15.79 19.49
C ILE A 237 -15.12 15.41 20.28
N PHE A 238 -14.80 14.13 20.35
CA PHE A 238 -13.67 13.60 21.08
C PHE A 238 -12.81 12.70 20.22
N ASP A 239 -11.56 12.55 20.60
CA ASP A 239 -10.73 11.43 20.17
C ASP A 239 -11.07 10.20 21.01
N PHE A 240 -11.17 9.06 20.36
CA PHE A 240 -11.35 7.76 20.98
C PHE A 240 -10.20 6.82 20.62
N ASN A 241 -9.58 6.25 21.63
CA ASN A 241 -8.55 5.24 21.43
C ASN A 241 -9.20 3.84 21.52
N ASN A 242 -9.41 3.21 20.38
CA ASN A 242 -10.08 1.91 20.29
C ASN A 242 -9.18 0.71 20.69
N ILE A 243 -7.94 0.96 21.14
CA ILE A 243 -7.09 -0.06 21.79
C ILE A 243 -7.30 -0.03 23.32
N THR A 244 -7.40 1.17 23.87
CA THR A 244 -7.42 1.36 25.35
C THR A 244 -8.78 1.75 25.90
N GLY A 245 -9.76 2.10 25.08
CA GLY A 245 -11.06 2.62 25.49
C GLY A 245 -11.03 4.05 26.03
N GLN A 246 -9.88 4.75 25.96
CA GLN A 246 -9.73 6.12 26.48
C GLN A 246 -10.32 7.15 25.53
N ILE A 247 -10.97 8.18 26.12
CA ILE A 247 -11.57 9.32 25.43
C ILE A 247 -10.82 10.58 25.82
N SER A 248 -10.54 11.47 24.85
CA SER A 248 -9.70 12.67 25.07
C SER A 248 -10.04 13.78 24.07
N ASN A 249 -9.37 14.94 24.21
CA ASN A 249 -9.36 16.06 23.29
C ASN A 249 -10.76 16.59 22.89
N PRO A 250 -11.57 17.12 23.82
CA PRO A 250 -12.89 17.63 23.53
C PRO A 250 -12.87 18.85 22.62
N ILE A 251 -13.75 18.87 21.62
CA ILE A 251 -14.06 20.01 20.77
C ILE A 251 -15.53 20.37 21.01
N ASN A 252 -15.81 21.56 21.53
CA ASN A 252 -17.15 21.99 21.91
C ASN A 252 -17.76 22.87 20.80
N ILE A 253 -18.79 22.37 20.13
CA ILE A 253 -19.56 23.08 19.12
C ILE A 253 -20.88 23.55 19.74
N THR A 254 -21.11 24.87 19.80
CA THR A 254 -22.29 25.47 20.42
C THR A 254 -23.35 25.83 19.37
N PHE A 255 -24.62 25.61 19.72
CA PHE A 255 -25.77 25.91 18.90
C PHE A 255 -26.69 26.94 19.55
N THR A 256 -27.45 27.66 18.75
CA THR A 256 -28.46 28.62 19.27
C THR A 256 -29.75 27.90 19.71
N THR A 257 -30.02 26.73 19.13
CA THR A 257 -31.19 25.89 19.42
C THR A 257 -30.77 24.53 19.99
N GLN A 258 -31.72 23.81 20.56
CA GLN A 258 -31.49 22.45 21.05
C GLN A 258 -31.11 21.52 19.87
N ILE A 259 -30.14 20.65 20.11
CA ILE A 259 -29.70 19.60 19.20
C ILE A 259 -30.10 18.24 19.77
N TYR A 260 -30.12 17.20 18.90
CA TYR A 260 -30.48 15.86 19.35
C TYR A 260 -29.68 14.75 18.68
N GLY A 261 -29.92 14.51 17.38
CA GLY A 261 -29.23 13.48 16.63
C GLY A 261 -27.86 13.93 16.15
N VAL A 262 -26.90 13.02 16.20
CA VAL A 262 -25.59 13.17 15.55
C VAL A 262 -25.26 11.91 14.80
N GLU A 263 -24.50 12.03 13.72
CA GLU A 263 -23.97 10.89 12.97
C GLU A 263 -22.71 11.29 12.22
N PHE A 264 -21.82 10.34 12.00
CA PHE A 264 -20.61 10.52 11.18
C PHE A 264 -20.86 10.09 9.74
N SER A 265 -20.15 10.69 8.80
CA SER A 265 -19.96 10.09 7.49
C SER A 265 -19.21 8.75 7.60
N SER A 266 -19.40 7.85 6.66
CA SER A 266 -18.79 6.51 6.70
C SER A 266 -17.25 6.53 6.66
N ASP A 267 -16.66 7.58 6.06
CA ASP A 267 -15.21 7.85 6.09
C ASP A 267 -14.74 8.54 7.38
N SER A 268 -15.68 8.82 8.31
CA SER A 268 -15.42 9.48 9.60
C SER A 268 -14.88 10.92 9.49
N ARG A 269 -14.97 11.55 8.33
CA ARG A 269 -14.50 12.91 8.07
C ARG A 269 -15.52 13.96 8.51
N PHE A 270 -16.79 13.76 8.20
CA PHE A 270 -17.82 14.72 8.52
C PHE A 270 -18.66 14.24 9.70
N VAL A 271 -19.05 15.19 10.56
CA VAL A 271 -20.09 14.98 11.56
C VAL A 271 -21.32 15.80 11.22
N TYR A 272 -22.46 15.18 11.31
CA TYR A 272 -23.77 15.77 11.06
C TYR A 272 -24.53 15.92 12.36
N VAL A 273 -25.12 17.10 12.58
CA VAL A 273 -25.86 17.42 13.81
C VAL A 273 -27.25 17.94 13.46
N GLY A 274 -28.27 17.30 14.01
CA GLY A 274 -29.66 17.68 13.86
C GLY A 274 -30.19 18.52 15.01
N THR A 275 -30.95 19.58 14.68
CA THR A 275 -31.63 20.41 15.69
C THR A 275 -33.06 19.96 15.96
N THR A 276 -33.55 20.17 17.22
CA THR A 276 -34.92 19.94 17.58
C THR A 276 -35.79 21.22 17.48
N SER A 277 -35.40 22.16 16.62
CA SER A 277 -36.22 23.34 16.26
C SER A 277 -37.30 22.98 15.23
N ASN A 278 -38.23 23.84 15.01
CA ASN A 278 -39.23 23.76 13.94
C ASN A 278 -39.15 25.05 13.09
N PRO A 279 -38.58 25.00 11.87
CA PRO A 279 -38.08 23.82 11.15
C PRO A 279 -36.80 23.28 11.79
N GLY A 280 -36.60 21.96 11.69
CA GLY A 280 -35.37 21.29 12.06
C GLY A 280 -34.28 21.55 11.02
N GLN A 281 -33.04 21.72 11.46
CA GLN A 281 -31.87 21.98 10.61
C GLN A 281 -30.83 20.87 10.76
N ILE A 282 -30.15 20.52 9.68
CA ILE A 282 -28.97 19.66 9.70
C ILE A 282 -27.72 20.52 9.45
N PHE A 283 -26.75 20.41 10.33
CA PHE A 283 -25.43 21.01 10.20
C PHE A 283 -24.39 19.94 9.87
N GLN A 284 -23.42 20.30 9.04
CA GLN A 284 -22.24 19.50 8.71
C GLN A 284 -20.99 20.20 9.22
N TYR A 285 -20.03 19.46 9.80
CA TYR A 285 -18.72 19.91 10.22
C TYR A 285 -17.64 19.02 9.63
N ASP A 286 -16.53 19.61 9.13
CA ASP A 286 -15.39 18.89 8.57
C ASP A 286 -14.30 18.68 9.62
N LEU A 287 -14.11 17.48 10.09
CA LEU A 287 -13.12 17.12 11.10
C LEU A 287 -11.68 17.17 10.59
N ASN A 288 -11.49 17.22 9.25
CA ASN A 288 -10.20 17.38 8.60
C ASN A 288 -9.84 18.84 8.32
N ALA A 289 -10.58 19.81 8.86
CA ALA A 289 -10.30 21.24 8.67
C ALA A 289 -8.99 21.72 9.32
N GLY A 290 -8.26 20.88 10.05
CA GLY A 290 -6.90 21.06 10.53
C GLY A 290 -6.78 21.47 12.00
N SER A 291 -7.55 22.43 12.51
CA SER A 291 -7.54 22.81 13.92
C SER A 291 -8.93 22.79 14.53
N ASN A 292 -9.04 22.71 15.88
CA ASN A 292 -10.31 22.77 16.57
C ASN A 292 -11.14 24.01 16.18
N ALA A 293 -10.49 25.17 16.08
CA ALA A 293 -11.16 26.41 15.63
C ALA A 293 -11.63 26.31 14.17
N ALA A 294 -10.86 25.69 13.30
CA ALA A 294 -11.23 25.48 11.90
C ALA A 294 -12.37 24.45 11.76
N ILE A 295 -12.36 23.38 12.56
CA ILE A 295 -13.46 22.42 12.65
C ILE A 295 -14.76 23.12 13.05
N ILE A 296 -14.75 23.93 14.12
CA ILE A 296 -15.91 24.70 14.56
C ILE A 296 -16.38 25.68 13.45
N ALA A 297 -15.44 26.37 12.79
CA ALA A 297 -15.72 27.33 11.75
C ALA A 297 -16.21 26.69 10.44
N SER A 298 -15.96 25.40 10.23
CA SER A 298 -16.43 24.64 9.05
C SER A 298 -17.94 24.38 9.07
N GLY A 299 -18.60 24.65 10.20
CA GLY A 299 -20.02 24.38 10.41
C GLY A 299 -20.91 25.09 9.41
N GLN A 300 -21.68 24.35 8.66
CA GLN A 300 -22.66 24.86 7.69
C GLN A 300 -23.96 24.08 7.72
N SER A 301 -25.07 24.79 7.56
CA SER A 301 -26.39 24.15 7.39
C SER A 301 -26.50 23.59 5.97
N ILE A 302 -26.82 22.30 5.84
CA ILE A 302 -27.00 21.64 4.55
C ILE A 302 -28.45 21.47 4.16
N GLY A 303 -29.39 21.72 5.08
CA GLY A 303 -30.81 21.64 4.79
C GLY A 303 -31.71 21.70 6.01
N THR A 304 -33.02 21.74 5.75
CA THR A 304 -34.06 21.84 6.77
C THR A 304 -35.20 20.86 6.48
N VAL A 305 -35.87 20.42 7.55
CA VAL A 305 -37.09 19.64 7.47
C VAL A 305 -38.22 20.36 8.21
N PRO A 306 -39.49 20.22 7.78
CA PRO A 306 -40.63 20.62 8.61
C PRO A 306 -40.68 19.75 9.87
N GLY A 307 -40.87 20.40 11.05
CA GLY A 307 -40.98 19.69 12.33
C GLY A 307 -39.61 19.46 12.98
N PHE A 308 -39.59 18.56 13.94
CA PHE A 308 -38.42 18.29 14.78
C PHE A 308 -37.58 17.13 14.21
N ILE A 309 -36.27 17.29 14.19
CA ILE A 309 -35.34 16.23 13.86
C ILE A 309 -35.09 15.37 15.10
N GLY A 310 -35.17 14.08 14.93
CA GLY A 310 -34.81 13.05 15.90
C GLY A 310 -33.40 12.49 15.65
N GLY A 311 -33.26 11.18 15.70
CA GLY A 311 -32.01 10.47 15.45
C GLY A 311 -31.57 10.56 14.00
N LEU A 312 -30.23 10.54 13.82
CA LEU A 312 -29.55 10.31 12.57
C LEU A 312 -28.91 8.93 12.63
N GLN A 313 -28.94 8.20 11.50
CA GLN A 313 -28.30 6.89 11.41
C GLN A 313 -27.77 6.64 10.00
N LEU A 314 -26.50 6.28 9.95
CA LEU A 314 -25.86 5.82 8.74
C LEU A 314 -26.46 4.46 8.32
N GLY A 315 -26.84 4.35 7.06
CA GLY A 315 -27.35 3.11 6.46
C GLY A 315 -26.20 2.30 5.83
N ILE A 316 -26.45 1.03 5.62
CA ILE A 316 -25.49 0.18 4.90
C ILE A 316 -25.37 0.54 3.40
N ASP A 317 -26.22 1.41 2.88
CA ASP A 317 -26.11 2.00 1.54
C ASP A 317 -25.24 3.28 1.50
N GLY A 318 -24.59 3.61 2.63
CA GLY A 318 -23.71 4.75 2.78
C GLY A 318 -24.41 6.10 2.94
N LYS A 319 -25.75 6.15 2.93
CA LYS A 319 -26.51 7.37 3.19
C LYS A 319 -26.78 7.55 4.68
N ILE A 320 -26.98 8.77 5.12
CA ILE A 320 -27.44 9.05 6.47
C ILE A 320 -28.94 9.32 6.41
N TYR A 321 -29.72 8.54 7.14
CA TYR A 321 -31.15 8.72 7.30
C TYR A 321 -31.46 9.58 8.50
N VAL A 322 -32.41 10.47 8.36
CA VAL A 322 -32.78 11.47 9.36
C VAL A 322 -34.23 11.24 9.75
N CYS A 323 -34.46 10.90 11.01
CA CYS A 323 -35.80 10.73 11.54
C CYS A 323 -36.47 12.09 11.78
N GLN A 324 -37.73 12.18 11.38
CA GLN A 324 -38.58 13.33 11.65
C GLN A 324 -39.67 12.88 12.58
N PHE A 325 -39.89 13.61 13.65
CA PHE A 325 -40.88 13.25 14.67
C PHE A 325 -42.32 13.23 14.09
N GLN A 326 -43.03 12.11 14.27
CA GLN A 326 -44.38 11.83 13.77
C GLN A 326 -44.53 11.97 12.24
N SER A 327 -43.46 11.78 11.50
CA SER A 327 -43.50 11.77 10.04
C SER A 327 -43.68 10.36 9.50
N THR A 328 -44.40 10.28 8.37
CA THR A 328 -44.52 9.04 7.58
C THR A 328 -43.37 8.85 6.61
N SER A 329 -42.35 9.72 6.67
CA SER A 329 -41.19 9.65 5.79
C SER A 329 -39.93 9.98 6.59
N LEU A 330 -38.78 9.47 6.13
CA LEU A 330 -37.46 9.90 6.54
C LEU A 330 -36.90 10.90 5.53
N ALA A 331 -36.08 11.82 6.02
CA ALA A 331 -35.15 12.55 5.16
C ALA A 331 -33.83 11.76 5.00
N SER A 332 -33.02 12.12 4.01
CA SER A 332 -31.70 11.53 3.79
C SER A 332 -30.63 12.58 3.48
N ILE A 333 -29.38 12.20 3.74
CA ILE A 333 -28.19 12.83 3.21
C ILE A 333 -27.58 11.80 2.27
N ASP A 334 -27.71 12.06 0.96
CA ASP A 334 -27.46 11.04 -0.06
C ASP A 334 -25.98 10.85 -0.40
N GLN A 335 -25.16 11.89 -0.17
CA GLN A 335 -23.72 11.90 -0.43
C GLN A 335 -22.96 12.43 0.79
N PRO A 336 -23.00 11.73 1.94
CA PRO A 336 -22.45 12.28 3.18
C PRO A 336 -20.92 12.41 3.20
N LEU A 337 -20.23 11.95 2.15
CA LEU A 337 -18.79 12.14 1.94
C LEU A 337 -18.45 13.48 1.30
N LEU A 338 -19.44 14.26 0.85
CA LEU A 338 -19.24 15.52 0.15
C LEU A 338 -19.55 16.72 1.06
N LEU A 339 -18.86 17.84 0.79
CA LEU A 339 -18.96 19.05 1.58
C LEU A 339 -20.19 19.89 1.18
N GLY A 340 -20.90 20.41 2.16
CA GLY A 340 -21.98 21.40 2.01
C GLY A 340 -23.17 20.88 1.24
N ALA A 341 -23.69 21.68 0.32
CA ALA A 341 -24.87 21.32 -0.49
C ALA A 341 -24.63 20.06 -1.35
N ALA A 342 -23.40 19.74 -1.70
CA ALA A 342 -23.06 18.53 -2.43
C ALA A 342 -23.30 17.26 -1.62
N ALA A 343 -23.44 17.35 -0.30
CA ALA A 343 -23.86 16.24 0.55
C ALA A 343 -25.27 15.73 0.21
N GLY A 344 -26.05 16.50 -0.57
CA GLY A 344 -27.30 16.06 -1.16
C GLY A 344 -28.39 15.80 -0.11
N PHE A 345 -28.57 16.76 0.81
CA PHE A 345 -29.69 16.64 1.78
C PHE A 345 -31.03 16.67 1.05
N ALA A 346 -31.88 15.68 1.31
CA ALA A 346 -33.20 15.53 0.67
C ALA A 346 -34.27 15.25 1.73
N PRO A 347 -35.23 16.17 1.96
CA PRO A 347 -36.30 15.96 2.89
C PRO A 347 -37.35 14.97 2.30
N ASN A 348 -37.92 14.13 3.15
CA ASN A 348 -39.04 13.21 2.82
C ASN A 348 -38.76 12.24 1.67
N THR A 349 -37.51 11.73 1.58
CA THR A 349 -37.09 10.85 0.49
C THR A 349 -37.56 9.43 0.59
N LEU A 350 -37.82 8.94 1.81
CA LEU A 350 -38.17 7.54 2.03
C LEU A 350 -39.47 7.43 2.78
N PHE A 351 -40.56 7.06 2.06
CA PHE A 351 -41.88 6.85 2.63
C PHE A 351 -41.91 5.54 3.43
N LEU A 352 -42.45 5.59 4.68
CA LEU A 352 -42.48 4.48 5.64
C LEU A 352 -43.72 3.57 5.54
N GLY A 353 -44.40 3.53 4.38
CA GLY A 353 -45.59 2.69 4.19
C GLY A 353 -46.75 3.08 5.06
N GLY A 354 -46.87 4.34 5.44
CA GLY A 354 -47.92 4.86 6.33
C GLY A 354 -47.64 4.67 7.84
N LYS A 355 -46.52 4.06 8.20
CA LYS A 355 -46.02 4.00 9.59
C LYS A 355 -45.33 5.30 9.98
N LEU A 356 -45.21 5.56 11.28
CA LEU A 356 -44.67 6.81 11.78
C LEU A 356 -43.25 6.63 12.31
N GLY A 357 -42.32 7.47 11.84
CA GLY A 357 -41.09 7.76 12.55
C GLY A 357 -41.43 8.47 13.86
N GLN A 358 -40.59 8.24 14.87
CA GLN A 358 -40.63 8.92 16.15
C GLN A 358 -39.34 9.68 16.35
N TYR A 359 -38.77 9.79 17.56
CA TYR A 359 -37.47 10.47 17.75
C TYR A 359 -36.27 9.60 17.42
N GLY A 360 -36.37 8.26 17.51
CA GLY A 360 -35.22 7.37 17.38
C GLY A 360 -35.16 6.61 16.06
N LEU A 361 -33.95 6.29 15.65
CA LEU A 361 -33.59 5.26 14.67
C LEU A 361 -32.83 4.14 15.39
N PRO A 362 -32.72 2.93 14.81
CA PRO A 362 -32.04 1.83 15.48
C PRO A 362 -30.60 2.18 15.76
N ASN A 363 -30.16 1.91 16.99
CA ASN A 363 -28.77 2.12 17.41
C ASN A 363 -27.97 0.86 17.09
N PHE A 364 -26.82 1.02 16.41
CA PHE A 364 -25.98 -0.07 15.94
C PHE A 364 -24.56 0.04 16.50
N LEU A 365 -23.88 -1.08 16.54
CA LEU A 365 -22.42 -1.10 16.63
C LEU A 365 -21.84 -0.35 15.40
N GLN A 366 -21.29 0.82 15.62
CA GLN A 366 -20.94 1.76 14.54
C GLN A 366 -19.95 1.19 13.54
N SER A 367 -19.11 0.25 13.94
CA SER A 367 -18.16 -0.44 13.05
C SER A 367 -18.83 -1.33 11.99
N PHE A 368 -20.14 -1.50 12.01
CA PHE A 368 -20.88 -2.15 10.91
C PHE A 368 -20.97 -1.27 9.65
N PHE A 369 -20.72 0.02 9.76
CA PHE A 369 -20.87 1.00 8.68
C PHE A 369 -19.54 1.50 8.13
N ILE A 370 -18.45 0.77 8.34
CA ILE A 370 -17.18 1.07 7.71
C ILE A 370 -17.33 0.81 6.21
N VAL A 371 -17.04 1.81 5.40
CA VAL A 371 -17.03 1.71 3.94
C VAL A 371 -15.58 1.76 3.48
N ALA A 372 -15.16 0.74 2.76
CA ALA A 372 -13.90 0.80 2.04
C ALA A 372 -14.02 1.81 0.90
N ASP A 373 -12.99 2.60 0.72
CA ASP A 373 -12.83 3.51 -0.42
C ASP A 373 -11.36 3.60 -0.80
N PHE A 374 -11.08 4.07 -1.99
CA PHE A 374 -9.73 4.38 -2.41
C PHE A 374 -9.68 5.58 -3.33
N THR A 375 -8.56 6.27 -3.27
CA THR A 375 -8.20 7.30 -4.23
C THR A 375 -7.09 6.81 -5.15
N TYR A 376 -6.95 7.46 -6.28
CA TYR A 376 -5.88 7.17 -7.22
C TYR A 376 -5.33 8.47 -7.80
N ALA A 377 -4.05 8.47 -8.12
CA ALA A 377 -3.34 9.59 -8.72
C ALA A 377 -2.44 9.09 -9.85
N ASP A 378 -2.06 10.00 -10.73
CA ASP A 378 -1.18 9.71 -11.86
C ASP A 378 -1.80 8.70 -12.84
N THR A 379 -2.78 9.18 -13.61
CA THR A 379 -3.60 8.37 -14.53
C THR A 379 -3.04 8.28 -15.94
N CYS A 380 -1.73 8.33 -16.11
CA CYS A 380 -1.07 8.18 -17.41
C CYS A 380 -0.71 6.72 -17.68
N SER A 381 -0.94 6.23 -18.91
CA SER A 381 -0.41 4.92 -19.30
C SER A 381 1.12 4.89 -19.26
N ARG A 382 1.70 3.70 -19.04
CA ARG A 382 3.15 3.47 -18.92
C ARG A 382 3.81 4.15 -17.71
N ALA A 383 3.05 4.88 -16.89
CA ALA A 383 3.48 5.42 -15.61
C ALA A 383 2.76 4.71 -14.45
N PRO A 384 3.38 4.61 -13.27
CA PRO A 384 2.72 3.98 -12.13
C PRO A 384 1.59 4.86 -11.59
N THR A 385 0.36 4.36 -11.64
CA THR A 385 -0.79 4.94 -10.95
C THR A 385 -0.72 4.55 -9.48
N GLN A 386 -0.69 5.52 -8.59
CA GLN A 386 -0.71 5.29 -7.14
C GLN A 386 -2.14 5.09 -6.67
N PHE A 387 -2.41 3.98 -6.01
CA PHE A 387 -3.66 3.72 -5.31
C PHE A 387 -3.45 3.90 -3.80
N THR A 388 -4.38 4.59 -3.17
CA THR A 388 -4.35 4.84 -1.72
C THR A 388 -5.70 4.50 -1.13
N THR A 389 -5.72 3.56 -0.18
CA THR A 389 -6.93 3.23 0.56
C THR A 389 -7.31 4.40 1.47
N VAL A 390 -8.57 4.80 1.43
CA VAL A 390 -9.16 5.81 2.33
C VAL A 390 -9.70 5.14 3.60
N PHE A 391 -9.42 3.89 3.76
CA PHE A 391 -9.85 3.07 4.89
C PHE A 391 -8.87 3.17 6.06
N PRO A 392 -9.33 3.38 7.30
CA PRO A 392 -8.41 3.46 8.44
C PRO A 392 -7.78 2.10 8.73
N ALA A 393 -6.47 2.01 8.51
CA ALA A 393 -5.59 0.88 8.82
C ALA A 393 -6.19 -0.51 8.52
N PRO A 394 -6.40 -0.88 7.26
CA PRO A 394 -6.87 -2.22 6.93
C PRO A 394 -5.81 -3.27 7.30
N ASP A 395 -6.24 -4.42 7.79
CA ASP A 395 -5.35 -5.55 8.08
C ASP A 395 -4.77 -6.14 6.81
N SER A 396 -5.58 -6.18 5.75
CA SER A 396 -5.16 -6.62 4.43
C SER A 396 -6.05 -6.06 3.35
N VAL A 397 -5.50 -5.96 2.15
CA VAL A 397 -6.22 -5.53 0.95
C VAL A 397 -5.88 -6.50 -0.19
N ARG A 398 -6.84 -6.78 -1.05
CA ARG A 398 -6.61 -7.45 -2.32
C ARG A 398 -7.14 -6.58 -3.44
N TRP A 399 -6.24 -6.18 -4.30
CA TRP A 399 -6.55 -5.41 -5.51
C TRP A 399 -6.71 -6.31 -6.72
N ASP A 400 -7.59 -5.89 -7.61
CA ASP A 400 -7.69 -6.31 -9.00
C ASP A 400 -7.84 -5.03 -9.83
N PHE A 401 -6.84 -4.75 -10.67
CA PHE A 401 -6.79 -3.49 -11.41
C PHE A 401 -7.64 -3.52 -12.69
N GLY A 402 -8.23 -4.67 -13.02
CA GLY A 402 -9.02 -4.82 -14.24
C GLY A 402 -8.17 -4.79 -15.53
N ASP A 403 -6.85 -4.89 -15.39
CA ASP A 403 -5.87 -4.87 -16.48
C ASP A 403 -5.38 -6.29 -16.77
N LEU A 404 -6.20 -7.07 -17.46
CA LEU A 404 -5.88 -8.45 -17.80
C LEU A 404 -4.59 -8.59 -18.63
N ALA A 405 -4.18 -7.53 -19.34
CA ALA A 405 -2.98 -7.52 -20.16
C ALA A 405 -1.70 -7.55 -19.30
N SER A 406 -1.75 -7.05 -18.05
CA SER A 406 -0.62 -7.07 -17.13
C SER A 406 -0.37 -8.45 -16.48
N GLY A 407 -1.22 -9.46 -16.75
CA GLY A 407 -1.06 -10.82 -16.26
C GLY A 407 -1.02 -10.91 -14.73
N ILE A 408 0.07 -11.42 -14.17
CA ILE A 408 0.22 -11.56 -12.70
C ILE A 408 0.25 -10.22 -11.97
N PHE A 409 0.57 -9.13 -12.65
CA PHE A 409 0.60 -7.78 -12.06
C PHE A 409 -0.79 -7.13 -12.00
N ASN A 410 -1.83 -7.76 -12.60
CA ASN A 410 -3.23 -7.29 -12.48
C ASN A 410 -3.75 -7.31 -11.04
N VAL A 411 -3.07 -7.95 -10.11
CA VAL A 411 -3.50 -8.07 -8.72
C VAL A 411 -2.39 -7.65 -7.76
N SER A 412 -2.78 -7.12 -6.59
CA SER A 412 -1.84 -6.77 -5.52
C SER A 412 -2.47 -7.06 -4.16
N THR A 413 -1.61 -7.29 -3.16
CA THR A 413 -2.00 -7.40 -1.74
C THR A 413 -1.38 -6.29 -0.88
N GLN A 414 -0.71 -5.33 -1.48
CA GLN A 414 -0.22 -4.15 -0.77
C GLN A 414 -1.38 -3.24 -0.37
N ILE A 415 -1.29 -2.58 0.78
CA ILE A 415 -2.36 -1.66 1.24
C ILE A 415 -2.52 -0.49 0.27
N ASN A 416 -1.41 0.12 -0.15
CA ASN A 416 -1.37 1.24 -1.08
C ASN A 416 -0.44 0.88 -2.26
N PRO A 417 -0.91 0.09 -3.24
CA PRO A 417 -0.08 -0.37 -4.34
C PRO A 417 0.10 0.71 -5.40
N GLN A 418 1.13 0.49 -6.22
CA GLN A 418 1.24 1.10 -7.52
C GLN A 418 0.93 0.06 -8.60
N HIS A 419 0.27 0.48 -9.67
CA HIS A 419 0.04 -0.32 -10.86
C HIS A 419 0.31 0.50 -12.12
N THR A 420 1.00 -0.10 -13.07
CA THR A 420 1.29 0.53 -14.36
C THR A 420 0.39 -0.06 -15.44
N PHE A 421 -0.50 0.76 -15.97
CA PHE A 421 -1.33 0.40 -17.11
C PHE A 421 -0.54 0.61 -18.41
N ASN A 422 -0.44 -0.42 -19.25
CA ASN A 422 0.36 -0.33 -20.48
C ASN A 422 -0.31 0.47 -21.60
N SER A 423 -1.61 0.68 -21.53
CA SER A 423 -2.38 1.45 -22.53
C SER A 423 -3.42 2.33 -21.86
N GLY A 424 -3.84 3.38 -22.56
CA GLY A 424 -4.98 4.21 -22.16
C GLY A 424 -6.29 3.45 -22.31
N GLY A 425 -7.27 3.80 -21.48
CA GLY A 425 -8.58 3.15 -21.50
C GLY A 425 -9.33 3.24 -20.19
N SER A 426 -10.46 2.52 -20.14
CA SER A 426 -11.29 2.40 -18.94
C SER A 426 -11.00 1.09 -18.25
N TYR A 427 -10.60 1.13 -17.00
CA TYR A 427 -10.28 -0.04 -16.18
C TYR A 427 -11.19 -0.11 -14.96
N LEU A 428 -11.83 -1.26 -14.72
CA LEU A 428 -12.62 -1.50 -13.53
C LEU A 428 -11.72 -1.99 -12.39
N VAL A 429 -11.24 -1.08 -11.58
CA VAL A 429 -10.40 -1.41 -10.42
C VAL A 429 -11.28 -1.84 -9.26
N THR A 430 -10.93 -2.97 -8.66
CA THR A 430 -11.59 -3.54 -7.49
C THR A 430 -10.59 -3.65 -6.34
N ALA A 431 -10.93 -3.11 -5.18
CA ALA A 431 -10.22 -3.36 -3.93
C ALA A 431 -11.13 -4.12 -2.97
N VAL A 432 -10.66 -5.24 -2.47
CA VAL A 432 -11.28 -5.98 -1.37
C VAL A 432 -10.45 -5.72 -0.13
N VAL A 433 -11.08 -5.19 0.89
CA VAL A 433 -10.41 -4.72 2.11
C VAL A 433 -10.89 -5.57 3.28
N TRP A 434 -9.98 -5.96 4.17
CA TRP A 434 -10.30 -6.66 5.41
C TRP A 434 -9.83 -5.84 6.61
N GLN A 435 -10.65 -5.80 7.65
CA GLN A 435 -10.32 -5.29 8.97
C GLN A 435 -10.94 -6.21 10.04
N GLY A 436 -10.12 -6.98 10.72
CA GLY A 436 -10.57 -8.08 11.57
C GLY A 436 -11.37 -9.10 10.75
N LEU A 437 -12.61 -9.32 11.13
CA LEU A 437 -13.55 -10.19 10.41
C LEU A 437 -14.37 -9.46 9.33
N LEU A 438 -14.25 -8.16 9.25
CA LEU A 438 -14.97 -7.34 8.27
C LEU A 438 -14.28 -7.43 6.90
N ARG A 439 -15.10 -7.62 5.87
CA ARG A 439 -14.65 -7.59 4.47
C ARG A 439 -15.54 -6.64 3.70
N ASP A 440 -14.93 -5.71 2.99
CA ASP A 440 -15.64 -4.82 2.08
C ASP A 440 -14.99 -4.83 0.70
N THR A 441 -15.76 -4.43 -0.32
CA THR A 441 -15.31 -4.43 -1.72
C THR A 441 -15.73 -3.14 -2.39
N VAL A 442 -14.77 -2.36 -2.80
CA VAL A 442 -14.97 -1.12 -3.57
C VAL A 442 -14.55 -1.31 -5.01
N ARG A 443 -15.28 -0.67 -5.95
CA ARG A 443 -15.02 -0.73 -7.38
C ARG A 443 -15.19 0.64 -8.01
N TYR A 444 -14.18 1.05 -8.78
CA TYR A 444 -14.25 2.24 -9.61
C TYR A 444 -13.79 1.94 -11.02
N THR A 445 -14.52 2.47 -11.99
CA THR A 445 -14.00 2.55 -13.36
C THR A 445 -13.14 3.80 -13.47
N ILE A 446 -11.84 3.59 -13.60
CA ILE A 446 -10.88 4.69 -13.78
C ILE A 446 -10.57 4.89 -15.25
N GLN A 447 -10.27 6.12 -15.61
CA GLN A 447 -9.83 6.49 -16.96
C GLN A 447 -8.33 6.68 -16.95
N ILE A 448 -7.61 5.84 -17.66
CA ILE A 448 -6.18 5.99 -17.91
C ILE A 448 -6.01 6.71 -19.25
N ILE A 449 -5.28 7.79 -19.22
CA ILE A 449 -4.98 8.61 -20.39
C ILE A 449 -3.80 7.96 -21.11
N GLU A 450 -3.94 7.73 -22.40
CA GLU A 450 -2.84 7.24 -23.22
C GLU A 450 -1.72 8.26 -23.27
N THR A 451 -0.56 7.89 -22.76
CA THR A 451 0.67 8.73 -22.87
C THR A 451 1.09 8.78 -24.33
N PRO A 452 1.27 9.96 -24.89
CA PRO A 452 1.79 10.11 -26.26
C PRO A 452 3.13 9.37 -26.41
N ASP A 453 3.36 8.83 -27.59
CA ASP A 453 4.57 8.09 -27.93
C ASP A 453 5.16 8.74 -29.22
N PRO A 454 5.78 9.92 -29.10
CA PRO A 454 6.42 10.55 -30.25
C PRO A 454 7.61 9.71 -30.70
N ASP A 455 7.87 9.70 -31.99
CA ASP A 455 9.01 9.00 -32.61
C ASP A 455 9.67 9.96 -33.63
N LEU A 456 10.84 10.43 -33.29
CA LEU A 456 11.68 11.27 -34.14
C LEU A 456 12.57 10.46 -35.08
N GLY A 457 12.48 9.12 -34.95
CA GLY A 457 13.31 8.19 -35.68
C GLY A 457 14.68 7.95 -35.03
N SER A 458 15.55 7.28 -35.75
CA SER A 458 16.92 7.01 -35.26
C SER A 458 17.83 8.24 -35.44
N ASP A 459 18.88 8.28 -34.63
CA ASP A 459 19.95 9.27 -34.74
C ASP A 459 20.46 9.38 -36.19
N PHE A 460 20.74 10.58 -36.61
CA PHE A 460 21.17 10.86 -37.99
C PHE A 460 22.45 11.69 -38.06
N THR A 461 23.07 11.58 -39.19
CA THR A 461 24.22 12.40 -39.54
C THR A 461 24.00 13.11 -40.85
N ALA A 462 24.35 14.38 -40.93
CA ALA A 462 24.23 15.23 -42.10
C ALA A 462 25.47 16.14 -42.25
N CYS A 463 25.64 16.76 -43.39
CA CYS A 463 26.67 17.83 -43.55
C CYS A 463 26.18 19.15 -43.05
N LEU A 464 27.04 19.95 -42.45
CA LEU A 464 26.72 21.32 -42.05
C LEU A 464 26.20 22.13 -43.24
N GLY A 465 25.05 22.81 -43.05
CA GLY A 465 24.36 23.55 -44.14
C GLY A 465 23.21 22.78 -44.78
N THR A 466 22.95 21.50 -44.34
CA THR A 466 21.72 20.80 -44.73
C THR A 466 20.64 20.99 -43.64
N ILE A 467 19.37 20.93 -44.03
CA ILE A 467 18.25 20.96 -43.10
C ILE A 467 17.64 19.58 -43.05
N VAL A 468 17.46 19.03 -41.83
CA VAL A 468 16.76 17.79 -41.58
C VAL A 468 15.45 18.11 -40.85
N THR A 469 14.31 17.85 -41.48
CA THR A 469 13.00 18.11 -40.89
C THR A 469 12.58 16.93 -40.03
N LEU A 470 12.49 17.14 -38.70
CA LEU A 470 12.03 16.16 -37.70
C LEU A 470 10.51 16.21 -37.59
N ASN A 471 9.87 15.03 -37.54
CA ASN A 471 8.42 14.90 -37.42
C ASN A 471 8.09 13.81 -36.39
N PRO A 472 7.53 14.16 -35.23
CA PRO A 472 7.26 13.23 -34.15
C PRO A 472 6.04 12.32 -34.41
N GLY A 473 5.37 12.46 -35.54
CA GLY A 473 4.10 11.81 -35.84
C GLY A 473 2.89 12.75 -35.75
N SER A 474 1.71 12.18 -35.83
CA SER A 474 0.45 12.93 -35.82
C SER A 474 -0.23 12.88 -34.45
N PHE A 475 -0.30 14.02 -33.75
CA PHE A 475 -0.91 14.14 -32.43
C PHE A 475 -2.00 15.23 -32.44
N PRO A 476 -3.15 15.00 -33.07
CA PRO A 476 -4.19 16.02 -33.24
C PRO A 476 -4.81 16.38 -31.88
N GLY A 477 -4.86 17.69 -31.60
CA GLY A 477 -5.47 18.23 -30.38
C GLY A 477 -4.62 18.13 -29.12
N GLN A 478 -3.34 17.76 -29.24
CA GLN A 478 -2.37 17.72 -28.17
C GLN A 478 -1.41 18.91 -28.25
N THR A 479 -0.73 19.21 -27.15
CA THR A 479 0.24 20.29 -27.11
C THR A 479 1.62 19.75 -27.47
N ILE A 480 2.23 20.28 -28.52
CA ILE A 480 3.59 19.94 -28.95
C ILE A 480 4.53 21.04 -28.46
N LEU A 481 5.67 20.67 -27.94
CA LEU A 481 6.71 21.57 -27.48
C LEU A 481 8.08 21.03 -27.90
N TRP A 482 8.84 21.83 -28.66
CA TRP A 482 10.22 21.56 -29.00
C TRP A 482 11.19 22.29 -28.07
N GLN A 483 12.48 21.91 -28.07
CA GLN A 483 13.54 22.49 -27.23
C GLN A 483 13.70 24.02 -27.36
N ASN A 484 13.27 24.61 -28.44
CA ASN A 484 13.30 26.05 -28.68
C ASN A 484 11.99 26.76 -28.28
N ASN A 485 11.08 26.08 -27.59
CA ASN A 485 9.74 26.53 -27.19
C ASN A 485 8.78 26.78 -28.35
N THR A 486 9.03 26.23 -29.54
CA THR A 486 8.04 26.24 -30.64
C THR A 486 7.05 25.11 -30.49
N SER A 487 5.85 25.27 -31.06
CA SER A 487 4.76 24.28 -31.03
C SER A 487 4.33 23.86 -32.46
N THR A 488 5.27 23.88 -33.39
CA THR A 488 5.04 23.46 -34.77
C THR A 488 4.96 21.93 -34.88
N LEU A 489 4.30 21.41 -35.93
CA LEU A 489 4.22 19.97 -36.17
C LEU A 489 5.57 19.34 -36.51
N THR A 490 6.46 20.10 -37.06
CA THR A 490 7.80 19.69 -37.47
C THR A 490 8.84 20.68 -36.96
N PHE A 491 10.07 20.19 -36.81
CA PHE A 491 11.23 20.97 -36.41
C PHE A 491 12.34 20.83 -37.46
N ASP A 492 12.90 21.91 -37.91
CA ASP A 492 14.01 21.94 -38.86
C ASP A 492 15.34 21.97 -38.11
N ALA A 493 16.09 20.89 -38.13
CA ALA A 493 17.40 20.72 -37.56
C ALA A 493 18.47 21.12 -38.60
N ASP A 494 19.38 22.01 -38.24
CA ASP A 494 20.45 22.54 -39.11
C ASP A 494 21.84 22.55 -38.47
N THR A 495 21.90 22.20 -37.19
CA THR A 495 23.11 22.17 -36.37
C THR A 495 23.15 20.93 -35.51
N THR A 496 24.36 20.45 -35.13
CA THR A 496 24.54 19.33 -34.22
C THR A 496 23.91 19.66 -32.87
N ASN A 497 22.94 18.84 -32.50
CA ASN A 497 22.26 18.94 -31.23
C ASN A 497 21.53 17.63 -30.91
N THR A 498 21.19 17.44 -29.65
CA THR A 498 20.13 16.54 -29.26
C THR A 498 18.80 17.28 -29.42
N PHE A 499 17.99 16.81 -30.33
CA PHE A 499 16.66 17.37 -30.56
C PHE A 499 15.66 16.57 -29.75
N TRP A 500 14.77 17.30 -29.07
CA TRP A 500 13.70 16.66 -28.32
C TRP A 500 12.36 17.31 -28.62
N VAL A 501 11.34 16.48 -28.53
CA VAL A 501 9.95 16.88 -28.58
C VAL A 501 9.25 16.38 -27.35
N ARG A 502 8.38 17.21 -26.82
CA ARG A 502 7.50 16.87 -25.70
C ARG A 502 6.06 17.05 -26.16
N ILE A 503 5.26 16.03 -25.97
CA ILE A 503 3.84 16.05 -26.33
C ILE A 503 3.03 15.82 -25.06
N ASP A 504 2.11 16.75 -24.77
CA ASP A 504 1.26 16.71 -23.59
C ASP A 504 -0.19 16.44 -24.01
N LYS A 505 -0.74 15.38 -23.42
CA LYS A 505 -2.14 15.00 -23.50
C LYS A 505 -2.75 15.00 -22.11
N LEU A 506 -3.39 16.11 -21.75
CA LEU A 506 -4.08 16.24 -20.44
C LEU A 506 -3.17 15.96 -19.24
N GLY A 507 -1.91 16.40 -19.29
CA GLY A 507 -0.91 16.17 -18.26
C GLY A 507 -0.09 14.89 -18.42
N CYS A 508 -0.45 13.98 -19.34
CA CYS A 508 0.36 12.83 -19.69
C CYS A 508 1.35 13.21 -20.79
N ILE A 509 2.62 13.10 -20.44
CA ILE A 509 3.71 13.61 -21.26
C ILE A 509 4.45 12.44 -21.89
N GLY A 510 4.57 12.50 -23.22
CA GLY A 510 5.49 11.70 -23.98
C GLY A 510 6.62 12.55 -24.51
N GLU A 511 7.81 12.03 -24.46
CA GLU A 511 9.00 12.70 -24.95
C GLU A 511 9.81 11.74 -25.83
N ASP A 512 10.43 12.28 -26.84
CA ASP A 512 11.40 11.55 -27.63
C ASP A 512 12.57 12.46 -27.98
N THR A 513 13.71 11.82 -28.16
CA THR A 513 14.96 12.51 -28.47
C THR A 513 15.69 11.84 -29.61
N VAL A 514 16.28 12.64 -30.47
CA VAL A 514 17.14 12.16 -31.54
C VAL A 514 18.41 13.00 -31.60
N ASP A 515 19.54 12.34 -31.71
CA ASP A 515 20.82 13.00 -31.88
C ASP A 515 21.06 13.26 -33.36
N GLY A 516 21.10 14.53 -33.73
CA GLY A 516 21.48 14.98 -35.07
C GLY A 516 22.91 15.49 -35.08
N ILE A 517 23.76 14.80 -35.80
CA ILE A 517 25.16 15.21 -35.97
C ILE A 517 25.32 15.88 -37.34
N PHE A 518 25.61 17.16 -37.34
CA PHE A 518 25.95 17.88 -38.56
C PHE A 518 27.47 17.98 -38.66
N ASN A 519 27.97 17.18 -39.55
CA ASN A 519 29.42 17.07 -39.75
C ASN A 519 29.94 18.18 -40.65
N ASN A 520 31.02 18.77 -40.28
CA ASN A 520 31.83 19.54 -41.21
C ASN A 520 32.38 18.63 -42.31
N SER A 521 32.73 19.18 -43.44
CA SER A 521 33.62 18.47 -44.39
C SER A 521 34.82 17.95 -43.57
N PRO A 522 35.23 16.70 -43.80
CA PRO A 522 36.37 16.15 -43.10
C PRO A 522 37.57 17.11 -43.22
N VAL A 523 38.22 17.35 -42.10
CA VAL A 523 39.46 18.14 -42.08
C VAL A 523 40.63 17.18 -42.22
N VAL A 524 41.33 17.27 -43.29
CA VAL A 524 42.52 16.47 -43.50
C VAL A 524 43.74 17.40 -43.57
N ASP A 525 44.71 17.10 -42.76
CA ASP A 525 46.00 17.80 -42.68
C ASP A 525 47.07 16.75 -42.46
N LEU A 526 47.77 16.40 -43.50
CA LEU A 526 48.89 15.43 -43.46
C LEU A 526 50.21 16.13 -43.08
N GLY A 527 50.19 17.46 -42.89
CA GLY A 527 51.36 18.29 -42.62
C GLY A 527 52.16 18.64 -43.87
N LEU A 528 53.19 19.45 -43.67
CA LEU A 528 53.98 19.93 -44.81
C LEU A 528 55.13 18.96 -45.17
N ILE A 529 55.85 18.43 -44.16
CA ILE A 529 56.99 17.49 -44.32
C ILE A 529 57.04 16.58 -43.10
N ILE A 530 57.21 15.28 -43.25
CA ILE A 530 57.43 14.29 -42.21
C ILE A 530 58.82 13.71 -42.34
N ASN A 531 59.59 13.77 -41.28
CA ASN A 531 60.90 13.11 -41.17
C ASN A 531 60.80 11.88 -40.29
N ALA A 532 61.29 10.72 -40.76
CA ALA A 532 61.15 9.42 -40.08
C ALA A 532 62.49 8.66 -40.10
N CYS A 533 62.53 7.53 -39.39
CA CYS A 533 63.74 6.67 -39.39
C CYS A 533 63.62 5.52 -40.40
N ASP A 534 64.73 5.10 -41.00
CA ASP A 534 64.77 4.12 -42.11
C ASP A 534 64.18 2.75 -41.77
N SER A 535 64.04 2.40 -40.48
CA SER A 535 63.37 1.17 -40.02
C SER A 535 61.90 1.36 -39.73
N ASP A 536 61.41 2.61 -39.78
CA ASP A 536 60.02 2.91 -39.45
C ASP A 536 59.13 2.79 -40.67
N THR A 537 57.92 2.54 -40.39
CA THR A 537 56.85 2.76 -41.33
C THR A 537 56.18 4.03 -40.93
N VAL A 538 56.21 5.06 -41.71
CA VAL A 538 55.39 6.25 -41.50
C VAL A 538 54.00 5.89 -41.90
N VAL A 539 53.09 6.00 -40.97
CA VAL A 539 51.68 5.86 -41.22
C VAL A 539 51.11 7.26 -41.37
N LEU A 540 50.79 7.60 -42.60
CA LEU A 540 50.01 8.80 -42.89
C LEU A 540 48.59 8.52 -42.52
N ASP A 541 48.03 9.31 -41.64
CA ASP A 541 46.64 9.16 -41.18
C ASP A 541 45.83 10.34 -41.73
N ALA A 542 44.93 10.04 -42.62
CA ALA A 542 44.02 11.05 -43.13
C ALA A 542 42.96 11.47 -42.12
N GLY A 543 43.02 10.95 -40.90
CA GLY A 543 42.08 11.23 -39.85
C GLY A 543 40.68 10.78 -40.18
N ASN A 544 39.68 11.41 -39.55
CA ASN A 544 38.26 11.25 -39.90
C ASN A 544 37.78 9.81 -39.82
N THR A 545 37.83 9.23 -38.65
CA THR A 545 37.37 7.86 -38.39
C THR A 545 36.01 7.59 -39.02
N GLY A 546 35.88 6.52 -39.80
CA GLY A 546 34.62 6.16 -40.46
C GLY A 546 34.41 6.81 -41.84
N ALA A 547 35.39 7.60 -42.33
CA ALA A 547 35.38 8.11 -43.68
C ALA A 547 35.81 7.08 -44.71
N THR A 548 35.57 7.35 -45.96
CA THR A 548 36.16 6.63 -47.09
C THR A 548 37.35 7.43 -47.61
N TYR A 549 38.42 6.76 -47.96
CA TYR A 549 39.69 7.36 -48.34
C TYR A 549 40.05 6.94 -49.78
N SER A 550 40.67 7.87 -50.48
CA SER A 550 41.22 7.60 -51.80
C SER A 550 42.60 8.22 -51.90
N TRP A 551 43.62 7.42 -51.72
CA TRP A 551 45.02 7.84 -51.86
C TRP A 551 45.45 7.80 -53.34
N GLN A 552 46.45 8.58 -53.70
CA GLN A 552 46.90 8.66 -55.09
C GLN A 552 47.43 7.32 -55.67
N ASN A 553 47.75 6.35 -54.79
CA ASN A 553 48.14 5.00 -55.19
C ASN A 553 46.96 4.02 -55.34
N GLY A 554 45.73 4.51 -55.15
CA GLY A 554 44.51 3.72 -55.24
C GLY A 554 44.12 2.97 -53.98
N THR A 555 44.84 3.11 -52.86
CA THR A 555 44.43 2.54 -51.55
C THR A 555 43.28 3.32 -50.95
N SER A 556 42.43 2.59 -50.20
CA SER A 556 41.18 3.13 -49.60
C SER A 556 41.16 3.03 -48.07
N ASN A 557 42.28 2.81 -47.42
CA ASN A 557 42.37 2.78 -45.98
C ASN A 557 42.56 4.20 -45.43
N GLN A 558 42.15 4.44 -44.21
CA GLN A 558 42.36 5.70 -43.48
C GLN A 558 43.85 6.04 -43.44
N THR A 559 44.65 5.02 -43.24
CA THR A 559 46.10 5.18 -43.14
C THR A 559 46.76 4.62 -44.40
N LEU A 560 47.82 5.30 -44.82
CA LEU A 560 48.74 4.82 -45.80
C LEU A 560 50.06 4.60 -45.13
N SER A 561 50.50 3.36 -45.09
CA SER A 561 51.85 3.05 -44.61
C SER A 561 52.85 3.27 -45.74
N VAL A 562 53.82 4.14 -45.47
CA VAL A 562 54.87 4.46 -46.42
C VAL A 562 56.25 4.19 -45.78
N THR A 563 57.13 3.59 -46.60
CA THR A 563 58.51 3.23 -46.19
C THR A 563 59.56 3.83 -47.11
N THR A 564 59.17 4.73 -48.01
CA THR A 564 60.06 5.40 -48.94
C THR A 564 59.77 6.91 -48.98
N SER A 565 60.74 7.73 -49.19
CA SER A 565 60.61 9.17 -49.37
C SER A 565 59.80 9.51 -50.63
N GLY A 566 58.81 10.47 -50.52
CA GLY A 566 57.95 10.89 -51.62
C GLY A 566 56.82 11.83 -51.20
N ASN A 567 56.02 12.36 -52.16
CA ASN A 567 54.82 13.15 -51.94
C ASN A 567 53.59 12.25 -51.93
N TYR A 568 52.71 12.35 -50.91
CA TYR A 568 51.53 11.50 -50.69
C TYR A 568 50.30 12.38 -50.53
N SER A 569 49.18 12.06 -51.26
CA SER A 569 47.96 12.78 -51.19
C SER A 569 46.74 11.87 -50.96
N VAL A 570 45.71 12.34 -50.26
CA VAL A 570 44.50 11.63 -49.95
C VAL A 570 43.23 12.50 -50.12
N THR A 571 42.20 11.94 -50.69
CA THR A 571 40.84 12.50 -50.60
C THR A 571 40.06 11.72 -49.58
N VAL A 572 39.51 12.40 -48.57
CA VAL A 572 38.71 11.85 -47.50
C VAL A 572 37.25 12.22 -47.70
N THR A 573 36.39 11.26 -47.67
CA THR A 573 34.94 11.44 -47.70
C THR A 573 34.29 10.84 -46.48
N GLN A 574 33.60 11.67 -45.70
CA GLN A 574 32.85 11.22 -44.52
C GLN A 574 31.45 11.78 -44.57
N ASN A 575 30.44 10.91 -44.44
CA ASN A 575 29.03 11.29 -44.52
C ASN A 575 28.71 12.09 -45.80
N ASN A 576 29.27 11.73 -46.95
CA ASN A 576 29.20 12.40 -48.22
C ASN A 576 29.90 13.77 -48.30
N CYS A 577 30.68 14.17 -47.28
CA CYS A 577 31.51 15.39 -47.27
C CYS A 577 32.93 15.02 -47.55
N SER A 578 33.61 15.73 -48.46
CA SER A 578 34.96 15.38 -48.95
C SER A 578 35.96 16.52 -48.83
N THR A 579 37.21 16.20 -48.56
CA THR A 579 38.36 17.11 -48.51
C THR A 579 39.63 16.38 -49.00
N THR A 580 40.59 17.10 -49.61
CA THR A 580 41.84 16.53 -50.12
C THR A 580 43.04 17.27 -49.53
N ASP A 581 44.13 16.53 -49.19
CA ASP A 581 45.41 17.08 -48.69
C ASP A 581 46.61 16.26 -49.15
N ALA A 582 47.90 16.81 -49.02
CA ALA A 582 49.11 16.18 -49.47
C ALA A 582 50.33 16.52 -48.63
N VAL A 583 51.24 15.53 -48.38
CA VAL A 583 52.45 15.68 -47.56
C VAL A 583 53.74 15.09 -48.20
N ASP A 584 54.89 15.68 -47.94
CA ASP A 584 56.24 15.13 -48.29
C ASP A 584 56.81 14.32 -47.10
N VAL A 585 57.24 13.07 -47.31
CA VAL A 585 57.86 12.20 -46.29
C VAL A 585 59.34 11.90 -46.60
N ILE A 586 60.25 12.03 -45.60
CA ILE A 586 61.71 11.81 -45.70
C ILE A 586 62.22 10.86 -44.63
N PHE A 587 62.92 9.74 -44.95
CA PHE A 587 63.40 8.72 -43.99
C PHE A 587 64.86 8.79 -43.66
N SER A 588 65.30 8.53 -42.44
CA SER A 588 66.67 8.54 -41.84
C SER A 588 66.87 7.41 -40.79
N PRO A 589 68.10 6.89 -40.53
CA PRO A 589 68.37 5.68 -39.68
C PRO A 589 68.21 5.80 -38.13
N ALA A 590 67.78 4.76 -37.42
CA ALA A 590 67.35 4.72 -36.01
C ALA A 590 68.10 3.79 -34.99
N PRO A 591 68.04 4.04 -33.64
CA PRO A 591 68.65 3.21 -32.58
C PRO A 591 67.79 2.00 -32.15
N PHE A 592 68.33 1.12 -31.22
CA PHE A 592 67.61 -0.07 -30.71
C PHE A 592 67.67 -0.26 -29.20
N VAL A 593 66.53 -0.61 -28.52
CA VAL A 593 66.48 -0.98 -27.08
C VAL A 593 65.35 -2.02 -26.82
N ALA A 594 65.54 -2.99 -25.90
CA ALA A 594 64.59 -4.02 -25.52
C ALA A 594 64.81 -4.60 -24.12
N PHE A 595 63.77 -4.52 -23.20
CA PHE A 595 63.84 -4.97 -21.79
C PHE A 595 63.30 -6.37 -21.54
N GLY A 596 62.53 -6.95 -22.45
CA GLY A 596 61.86 -8.24 -22.27
C GLY A 596 60.43 -8.14 -21.73
N PRO A 597 59.81 -9.27 -21.35
CA PRO A 597 58.40 -9.28 -20.97
C PRO A 597 58.14 -8.70 -19.56
N ASP A 598 56.94 -8.18 -19.38
CA ASP A 598 56.43 -7.71 -18.08
C ASP A 598 56.52 -8.76 -16.98
N THR A 599 56.81 -8.35 -15.75
CA THR A 599 57.02 -9.26 -14.64
C THR A 599 56.45 -8.76 -13.31
N THR A 600 56.27 -9.65 -12.35
CA THR A 600 55.67 -9.34 -11.06
C THR A 600 56.71 -9.49 -9.95
N LEU A 601 56.89 -8.44 -9.15
CA LEU A 601 57.77 -8.40 -8.00
C LEU A 601 57.10 -8.84 -6.72
N CYS A 602 57.82 -9.54 -5.87
CA CYS A 602 57.46 -9.62 -4.49
C CYS A 602 58.03 -8.41 -3.76
N LYS A 603 57.27 -7.74 -2.93
CA LYS A 603 57.66 -6.51 -2.26
C LYS A 603 59.03 -6.60 -1.60
N GLY A 604 59.97 -5.73 -1.98
CA GLY A 604 61.29 -5.61 -1.41
C GLY A 604 62.47 -6.18 -2.24
N PHE A 605 62.26 -6.57 -3.51
CA PHE A 605 63.32 -7.10 -4.40
C PHE A 605 63.38 -6.29 -5.70
N PRO A 606 64.49 -5.51 -5.97
CA PRO A 606 64.62 -4.65 -7.15
C PRO A 606 65.04 -5.40 -8.42
N ILE A 607 64.77 -4.84 -9.58
CA ILE A 607 65.23 -5.29 -10.91
C ILE A 607 66.10 -4.25 -11.60
N PHE A 608 67.14 -4.71 -12.32
CA PHE A 608 68.11 -3.89 -13.12
C PHE A 608 67.66 -3.78 -14.58
N LEU A 609 67.53 -2.55 -15.11
CA LEU A 609 67.11 -2.26 -16.46
C LEU A 609 68.24 -1.51 -17.21
N ASP A 610 68.68 -2.04 -18.37
CA ASP A 610 69.78 -1.56 -19.18
C ASP A 610 69.36 -1.18 -20.61
N ALA A 611 69.68 0.05 -21.05
CA ALA A 611 69.24 0.59 -22.35
C ALA A 611 70.44 0.98 -23.27
N THR A 612 71.66 0.50 -22.99
CA THR A 612 72.92 0.92 -23.64
C THR A 612 72.87 0.89 -25.15
N ASN A 613 73.18 2.05 -25.81
CA ASN A 613 73.35 2.26 -27.24
C ASN A 613 74.53 3.22 -27.47
N PRO A 614 75.47 2.90 -28.36
CA PRO A 614 76.64 3.79 -28.63
C PRO A 614 76.18 5.11 -29.24
N ALA A 615 76.68 6.23 -28.67
CA ALA A 615 76.43 7.60 -29.11
C ALA A 615 74.96 8.08 -29.01
N ALA A 616 74.10 7.41 -28.22
CA ALA A 616 72.72 7.81 -27.94
C ALA A 616 72.62 8.70 -26.73
N THR A 617 71.52 9.43 -26.63
CA THR A 617 71.06 10.06 -25.43
C THR A 617 69.84 9.26 -24.88
N TYR A 618 69.66 9.24 -23.55
CA TYR A 618 68.63 8.48 -22.83
C TYR A 618 67.74 9.43 -22.07
N LEU A 619 66.45 9.05 -21.95
CA LEU A 619 65.51 9.72 -21.09
C LEU A 619 64.60 8.67 -20.50
N TRP A 620 64.73 8.38 -19.21
CA TRP A 620 63.84 7.48 -18.45
C TRP A 620 62.57 8.22 -17.98
N GLN A 621 61.57 7.48 -17.59
CA GLN A 621 60.28 8.00 -17.12
C GLN A 621 60.41 8.93 -15.90
N ASP A 622 61.45 8.79 -15.10
CA ASP A 622 61.72 9.62 -13.92
C ASP A 622 62.61 10.86 -14.21
N GLY A 623 63.00 11.05 -15.47
CA GLY A 623 63.84 12.11 -15.94
C GLY A 623 65.36 11.79 -15.87
N THR A 624 65.76 10.59 -15.44
CA THR A 624 67.12 10.09 -15.44
C THR A 624 67.62 9.99 -16.86
N VAL A 625 68.91 10.32 -17.09
CA VAL A 625 69.59 10.34 -18.39
C VAL A 625 70.72 9.32 -18.53
N ASP A 626 70.87 8.44 -17.56
CA ASP A 626 71.84 7.38 -17.52
C ASP A 626 71.49 6.22 -18.44
N GLN A 627 72.47 5.42 -18.82
CA GLN A 627 72.19 4.27 -19.73
C GLN A 627 71.47 3.10 -19.05
N PHE A 628 71.27 3.10 -17.70
CA PHE A 628 70.60 2.06 -16.94
C PHE A 628 69.96 2.59 -15.64
N ILE A 629 68.94 1.89 -15.08
CA ILE A 629 68.31 2.20 -13.77
C ILE A 629 68.01 0.92 -12.98
N PHE A 630 67.78 1.05 -11.63
CA PHE A 630 67.27 0.01 -10.75
C PHE A 630 65.79 0.29 -10.42
N ALA A 631 64.88 -0.66 -10.66
CA ALA A 631 63.46 -0.56 -10.39
C ALA A 631 63.09 -1.29 -9.08
N GLU A 632 62.64 -0.58 -8.05
CA GLU A 632 62.35 -1.10 -6.71
C GLU A 632 60.82 -1.18 -6.41
N ASP A 633 60.02 -0.33 -7.04
CA ASP A 633 58.58 -0.23 -6.84
C ASP A 633 57.78 -0.78 -8.03
N PRO A 634 56.53 -1.21 -7.82
CA PRO A 634 55.66 -1.55 -8.96
C PRO A 634 55.37 -0.33 -9.80
N GLY A 635 55.37 -0.50 -11.08
CA GLY A 635 55.13 0.61 -12.00
C GLY A 635 55.56 0.32 -13.44
N VAL A 636 55.43 1.33 -14.24
CA VAL A 636 55.87 1.29 -15.62
C VAL A 636 57.23 1.96 -15.74
N TYR A 637 58.20 1.23 -16.19
CA TYR A 637 59.54 1.72 -16.43
C TYR A 637 59.78 1.79 -17.94
N SER A 638 60.17 2.97 -18.42
CA SER A 638 60.40 3.19 -19.83
C SER A 638 61.63 4.07 -20.07
N VAL A 639 62.27 3.84 -21.20
CA VAL A 639 63.38 4.68 -21.66
C VAL A 639 63.19 5.09 -23.10
N ILE A 640 63.58 6.29 -23.42
CA ILE A 640 63.71 6.79 -24.80
C ILE A 640 65.19 6.90 -25.10
N VAL A 641 65.59 6.25 -26.14
CA VAL A 641 66.94 6.32 -26.68
C VAL A 641 66.91 7.10 -28.00
N SER A 642 67.76 8.10 -28.17
CA SER A 642 67.69 9.00 -29.31
C SER A 642 69.08 9.13 -30.02
N ILE A 643 69.05 8.97 -31.34
CA ILE A 643 70.25 9.23 -32.22
C ILE A 643 69.74 10.06 -33.45
N ASN A 644 70.28 11.29 -33.61
CA ASN A 644 69.94 12.17 -34.73
C ASN A 644 68.44 12.37 -34.96
N ASN A 645 67.69 12.56 -33.93
CA ASN A 645 66.20 12.65 -33.88
C ASN A 645 65.45 11.35 -34.18
N CYS A 646 66.15 10.28 -34.49
CA CYS A 646 65.54 8.95 -34.51
C CYS A 646 65.56 8.35 -33.12
N THR A 647 64.44 7.96 -32.63
CA THR A 647 64.28 7.42 -31.30
C THR A 647 63.83 5.97 -31.30
N ALA A 648 64.36 5.20 -30.35
CA ALA A 648 63.77 3.93 -29.93
C ALA A 648 63.43 4.01 -28.44
N SER A 649 62.45 3.30 -28.07
CA SER A 649 62.05 3.18 -26.64
C SER A 649 61.56 1.78 -26.34
N ASP A 650 61.74 1.41 -25.13
CA ASP A 650 61.16 0.19 -24.62
C ASP A 650 60.57 0.41 -23.21
N THR A 651 59.60 -0.43 -22.84
CA THR A 651 58.84 -0.32 -21.61
C THR A 651 58.63 -1.69 -20.99
N ILE A 652 58.84 -1.77 -19.70
CA ILE A 652 58.50 -2.96 -18.92
C ILE A 652 57.55 -2.58 -17.78
N ILE A 653 56.52 -3.38 -17.57
CA ILE A 653 55.60 -3.23 -16.45
C ILE A 653 56.01 -4.18 -15.34
N LEU A 654 56.20 -3.61 -14.19
CA LEU A 654 56.47 -4.34 -12.96
C LEU A 654 55.25 -4.27 -12.05
N ASP A 655 54.60 -5.39 -11.84
CA ASP A 655 53.53 -5.54 -10.87
C ASP A 655 54.10 -5.94 -9.49
N GLN A 656 53.34 -5.68 -8.44
CA GLN A 656 53.68 -6.12 -7.09
C GLN A 656 52.61 -6.97 -6.49
N GLN A 657 52.98 -8.04 -5.90
CA GLN A 657 52.07 -8.93 -5.20
C GLN A 657 52.43 -9.07 -3.74
N ASP A 658 51.41 -8.89 -2.89
CA ASP A 658 51.53 -9.15 -1.46
C ASP A 658 51.33 -10.64 -1.16
N LYS A 659 51.83 -11.05 -0.01
CA LYS A 659 51.51 -12.36 0.56
C LYS A 659 50.00 -12.44 0.86
N PRO A 660 49.33 -13.55 0.63
CA PRO A 660 47.90 -13.70 0.95
C PRO A 660 47.59 -13.41 2.42
N ASN A 661 46.34 -12.95 2.67
CA ASN A 661 45.81 -12.78 4.02
C ASN A 661 44.38 -13.33 4.09
N VAL A 662 44.19 -14.43 4.77
CA VAL A 662 42.88 -15.04 5.01
C VAL A 662 42.45 -14.73 6.43
N SER A 663 41.19 -14.22 6.60
CA SER A 663 40.60 -13.97 7.91
C SER A 663 39.07 -14.06 7.84
N PHE A 664 38.47 -14.90 8.67
CA PHE A 664 37.03 -15.17 8.69
C PHE A 664 36.32 -14.48 9.85
N GLY A 665 37.03 -13.83 10.75
CA GLY A 665 36.47 -13.19 11.94
C GLY A 665 36.22 -14.19 13.09
N GLU A 666 35.36 -13.80 14.02
CA GLU A 666 35.09 -14.59 15.22
C GLU A 666 34.00 -15.67 14.96
N ASP A 667 34.05 -16.73 15.75
CA ASP A 667 33.06 -17.82 15.74
C ASP A 667 31.63 -17.29 15.88
N SER A 668 30.68 -17.82 15.11
CA SER A 668 29.35 -17.21 14.98
C SER A 668 28.21 -18.23 15.04
N ILE A 669 27.09 -17.77 15.57
CA ILE A 669 25.84 -18.56 15.63
C ILE A 669 24.84 -17.96 14.64
N LEU A 670 24.31 -18.77 13.75
CA LEU A 670 23.42 -18.36 12.66
C LEU A 670 22.13 -19.18 12.65
N CYS A 671 21.09 -18.64 12.05
CA CYS A 671 19.86 -19.39 11.82
C CYS A 671 20.00 -20.37 10.65
N ALA A 672 19.45 -21.56 10.79
CA ALA A 672 19.46 -22.56 9.72
C ALA A 672 18.75 -22.00 8.46
N GLY A 673 19.48 -21.98 7.35
CA GLY A 673 19.00 -21.43 6.08
C GLY A 673 19.42 -19.99 5.81
N GLN A 674 20.07 -19.29 6.71
CA GLN A 674 20.73 -18.01 6.40
C GLN A 674 21.94 -18.25 5.51
N PRO A 675 22.03 -17.57 4.38
CA PRO A 675 23.21 -17.68 3.54
C PRO A 675 24.38 -16.94 4.17
N LEU A 676 25.44 -17.69 4.47
CA LEU A 676 26.73 -17.12 4.81
C LEU A 676 27.73 -17.59 3.75
N VAL A 677 28.60 -16.71 3.33
CA VAL A 677 29.71 -17.05 2.44
C VAL A 677 31.00 -16.64 3.13
N LEU A 678 31.87 -17.60 3.33
CA LEU A 678 33.24 -17.36 3.78
C LEU A 678 34.11 -17.06 2.57
N SER A 679 34.92 -16.04 2.64
CA SER A 679 35.81 -15.63 1.56
C SER A 679 37.26 -15.78 1.98
N ALA A 680 37.94 -16.63 1.25
CA ALA A 680 39.41 -16.73 1.32
C ALA A 680 40.07 -15.96 0.16
N TYR A 681 39.28 -15.15 -0.58
CA TYR A 681 39.76 -14.49 -1.79
C TYR A 681 40.98 -13.60 -1.52
N ASN A 682 42.05 -13.86 -2.24
CA ASN A 682 43.25 -13.06 -2.34
C ASN A 682 43.73 -13.09 -3.79
N TYR A 683 44.07 -11.96 -4.32
CA TYR A 683 44.46 -11.85 -5.72
C TYR A 683 45.64 -12.75 -6.09
N GLY A 684 45.48 -13.52 -7.16
CA GLY A 684 46.53 -14.43 -7.66
C GLY A 684 46.84 -15.62 -6.76
N ALA A 685 45.98 -15.93 -5.78
CA ALA A 685 46.13 -17.09 -4.90
C ALA A 685 45.37 -18.31 -5.35
N THR A 686 45.83 -19.48 -5.00
CA THR A 686 45.10 -20.75 -5.05
C THR A 686 44.62 -21.08 -3.64
N TYR A 687 43.48 -21.78 -3.54
CA TYR A 687 42.81 -22.00 -2.26
C TYR A 687 42.64 -23.48 -1.99
N SER A 688 42.58 -23.83 -0.71
CA SER A 688 42.21 -25.16 -0.28
C SER A 688 41.41 -25.08 1.01
N TRP A 689 40.15 -25.60 1.00
CA TRP A 689 39.28 -25.68 2.14
C TRP A 689 39.34 -27.06 2.81
N GLN A 690 38.70 -27.20 3.98
CA GLN A 690 38.66 -28.45 4.77
C GLN A 690 38.06 -29.64 4.02
N ASP A 691 37.22 -29.41 3.03
CA ASP A 691 36.58 -30.46 2.21
C ASP A 691 37.34 -30.76 0.91
N GLY A 692 38.51 -30.08 0.72
CA GLY A 692 39.35 -30.20 -0.47
C GLY A 692 38.89 -29.33 -1.64
N SER A 693 37.84 -28.51 -1.51
CA SER A 693 37.44 -27.53 -2.54
C SER A 693 38.49 -26.42 -2.68
N THR A 694 38.55 -25.85 -3.89
CA THR A 694 39.58 -24.87 -4.28
C THR A 694 39.02 -23.53 -4.72
N ASP A 695 37.76 -23.29 -4.48
CA ASP A 695 37.15 -21.99 -4.79
C ASP A 695 37.58 -20.91 -3.78
N SER A 696 37.57 -19.67 -4.19
CA SER A 696 37.88 -18.55 -3.30
C SER A 696 36.80 -18.27 -2.24
N LEU A 697 35.63 -18.81 -2.44
CA LEU A 697 34.45 -18.65 -1.59
C LEU A 697 33.96 -20.02 -1.13
N PHE A 698 33.50 -20.10 0.09
CA PHE A 698 32.89 -21.32 0.66
C PHE A 698 31.59 -20.99 1.36
N GLN A 699 30.57 -21.80 1.16
CA GLN A 699 29.26 -21.57 1.75
C GLN A 699 28.95 -22.65 2.81
N PRO A 700 29.16 -22.37 4.08
CA PRO A 700 28.78 -23.26 5.19
C PRO A 700 27.27 -23.46 5.23
N ARG A 701 26.86 -24.69 5.49
CA ARG A 701 25.41 -25.03 5.60
C ARG A 701 25.05 -25.79 6.86
N ILE A 702 26.03 -26.29 7.58
CA ILE A 702 25.85 -27.06 8.79
C ILE A 702 26.81 -26.56 9.87
N THR A 703 26.49 -26.85 11.11
CA THR A 703 27.40 -26.55 12.23
C THR A 703 28.71 -27.28 12.05
N GLY A 704 29.81 -26.55 12.21
CA GLY A 704 31.15 -27.15 12.09
C GLY A 704 32.26 -26.11 12.04
N LYS A 705 33.48 -26.60 11.94
CA LYS A 705 34.69 -25.81 11.75
C LYS A 705 35.04 -25.72 10.29
N TYR A 706 35.27 -24.52 9.82
CA TYR A 706 35.61 -24.22 8.45
C TYR A 706 36.96 -23.50 8.40
N TYR A 707 37.87 -24.00 7.59
CA TYR A 707 39.16 -23.38 7.40
C TYR A 707 39.58 -23.35 5.93
N ALA A 708 40.34 -22.36 5.58
CA ALA A 708 40.94 -22.25 4.25
C ALA A 708 42.39 -21.83 4.31
N THR A 709 43.11 -22.27 3.32
CA THR A 709 44.50 -21.84 3.05
C THR A 709 44.53 -21.18 1.66
N ALA A 710 45.15 -20.02 1.58
CA ALA A 710 45.41 -19.32 0.31
C ALA A 710 46.94 -19.23 0.08
N ILE A 711 47.36 -19.56 -1.13
CA ILE A 711 48.77 -19.58 -1.52
C ILE A 711 48.95 -18.83 -2.85
N ASN A 712 49.90 -17.90 -2.89
CA ASN A 712 50.37 -17.30 -4.12
C ASN A 712 51.91 -17.36 -4.21
N GLN A 713 52.50 -16.84 -5.27
CA GLN A 713 53.96 -16.84 -5.46
C GLN A 713 54.73 -16.12 -4.36
N CYS A 714 54.10 -15.24 -3.57
CA CYS A 714 54.73 -14.46 -2.50
C CYS A 714 54.51 -15.03 -1.08
N GLY A 715 53.74 -16.11 -0.93
CA GLY A 715 53.57 -16.81 0.35
C GLY A 715 52.22 -17.51 0.57
N VAL A 716 52.00 -17.88 1.82
CA VAL A 716 50.82 -18.65 2.27
C VAL A 716 50.15 -17.99 3.48
N SER A 717 48.82 -18.04 3.56
CA SER A 717 48.00 -17.65 4.71
C SER A 717 46.83 -18.61 4.91
N ALA A 718 46.41 -18.82 6.15
CA ALA A 718 45.26 -19.66 6.49
C ALA A 718 44.53 -19.13 7.73
N ASP A 719 43.24 -19.40 7.81
CA ASP A 719 42.39 -19.06 8.96
C ASP A 719 41.26 -20.05 9.14
N THR A 720 40.61 -20.06 10.31
CA THR A 720 39.61 -21.01 10.76
C THR A 720 38.50 -20.31 11.52
N ILE A 721 37.22 -20.66 11.21
CA ILE A 721 36.04 -20.17 11.93
C ILE A 721 35.13 -21.35 12.34
N GLU A 722 34.51 -21.26 13.50
CA GLU A 722 33.50 -22.22 13.98
C GLU A 722 32.09 -21.61 13.86
N LEU A 723 31.20 -22.28 13.15
CA LEU A 723 29.84 -21.80 12.90
C LEU A 723 28.82 -22.78 13.52
N THR A 724 27.84 -22.24 14.19
CA THR A 724 26.70 -22.98 14.72
C THR A 724 25.42 -22.50 14.05
N PHE A 725 24.67 -23.40 13.42
CA PHE A 725 23.39 -23.11 12.80
C PHE A 725 22.22 -23.59 13.66
N ASN A 726 21.36 -22.66 14.07
CA ASN A 726 20.16 -22.92 14.86
C ASN A 726 18.90 -22.73 14.02
N ILE A 727 17.84 -23.46 14.33
CA ILE A 727 16.54 -23.28 13.68
C ILE A 727 15.84 -22.06 14.29
N CYS A 728 15.55 -21.06 13.48
CA CYS A 728 14.90 -19.82 13.91
C CYS A 728 13.51 -19.70 13.29
N ASN A 729 12.55 -19.28 14.10
CA ASN A 729 11.16 -18.95 13.75
C ASN A 729 10.27 -20.11 13.25
N CYS A 730 9.40 -20.48 14.15
CA CYS A 730 8.27 -21.35 13.84
C CYS A 730 7.07 -20.52 13.35
N LEU A 731 6.64 -20.74 12.11
CA LEU A 731 5.45 -20.11 11.55
C LEU A 731 4.40 -21.17 11.22
N VAL A 732 3.16 -20.91 11.65
CA VAL A 732 2.01 -21.79 11.40
C VAL A 732 1.00 -21.06 10.52
N TYR A 733 0.42 -21.74 9.53
CA TYR A 733 -0.53 -21.18 8.57
C TYR A 733 -1.76 -22.05 8.46
N LEU A 734 -2.94 -21.42 8.37
CA LEU A 734 -4.20 -22.13 8.14
C LEU A 734 -4.88 -21.58 6.87
N PRO A 735 -5.49 -22.45 6.06
CA PRO A 735 -6.31 -22.01 4.94
C PRO A 735 -7.61 -21.39 5.43
N ASN A 736 -8.22 -20.50 4.67
CA ASN A 736 -9.49 -19.86 5.02
C ASN A 736 -10.73 -20.58 4.46
N ALA A 737 -10.52 -21.63 3.68
CA ALA A 737 -11.58 -22.50 3.17
C ALA A 737 -11.02 -23.87 2.74
N PHE A 738 -11.89 -24.89 2.69
CA PHE A 738 -11.56 -26.17 2.08
C PHE A 738 -12.80 -26.82 1.46
N THR A 739 -12.56 -27.80 0.59
CA THR A 739 -13.60 -28.39 -0.26
C THR A 739 -13.48 -29.90 -0.25
N PRO A 740 -14.03 -30.62 0.76
CA PRO A 740 -14.00 -32.07 0.82
C PRO A 740 -15.06 -32.65 -0.16
N ASN A 741 -14.79 -32.61 -1.45
CA ASN A 741 -15.68 -33.03 -2.52
C ASN A 741 -15.23 -34.31 -3.24
N ARG A 742 -14.15 -34.94 -2.71
CA ARG A 742 -13.54 -36.18 -3.20
C ARG A 742 -12.83 -36.06 -4.54
N ASP A 743 -12.36 -34.86 -4.90
CA ASP A 743 -11.55 -34.60 -6.10
C ASP A 743 -10.03 -34.72 -5.85
N THR A 744 -9.64 -35.15 -4.67
CA THR A 744 -8.25 -35.28 -4.17
C THR A 744 -7.54 -33.95 -3.90
N LYS A 745 -8.25 -32.82 -3.93
CA LYS A 745 -7.68 -31.50 -3.63
C LYS A 745 -8.45 -30.87 -2.48
N ASN A 746 -7.73 -30.38 -1.47
CA ASN A 746 -8.31 -29.74 -0.30
C ASN A 746 -9.36 -30.57 0.45
N GLU A 747 -9.17 -31.90 0.50
CA GLU A 747 -10.09 -32.86 1.12
C GLU A 747 -10.07 -32.81 2.66
N THR A 748 -9.06 -32.20 3.24
CA THR A 748 -8.95 -32.00 4.68
C THR A 748 -8.58 -30.58 5.02
N TYR A 749 -9.19 -30.07 6.06
CA TYR A 749 -8.81 -28.79 6.66
C TYR A 749 -7.75 -29.02 7.72
N ASN A 750 -6.54 -28.55 7.46
CA ASN A 750 -5.43 -28.66 8.37
C ASN A 750 -4.51 -27.45 8.25
N TYR A 751 -3.74 -27.21 9.28
CA TYR A 751 -2.71 -26.16 9.27
C TYR A 751 -1.42 -26.65 8.59
N LYS A 752 -0.55 -25.72 8.24
CA LYS A 752 0.82 -25.97 7.81
C LYS A 752 1.80 -25.23 8.70
N ALA A 753 2.84 -25.92 9.13
CA ALA A 753 3.91 -25.35 9.92
C ALA A 753 5.26 -25.58 9.22
N ASN A 754 6.19 -24.67 9.42
CA ASN A 754 7.56 -24.80 8.90
C ASN A 754 8.56 -25.25 9.97
N CYS A 755 8.09 -25.75 11.08
CA CYS A 755 8.88 -26.23 12.20
C CYS A 755 8.64 -27.71 12.48
N THR A 756 9.63 -28.35 13.06
CA THR A 756 9.58 -29.74 13.57
C THR A 756 9.59 -29.71 15.10
N ASP A 757 9.07 -30.75 15.75
CA ASP A 757 9.07 -30.92 17.21
C ASP A 757 8.23 -29.91 17.99
N PHE A 758 7.00 -29.68 17.57
CA PHE A 758 6.04 -28.92 18.35
C PHE A 758 4.82 -29.79 18.71
N GLN A 759 4.26 -29.51 19.88
CA GLN A 759 3.00 -30.10 20.31
C GLN A 759 1.86 -29.22 19.82
N VAL A 760 0.79 -29.87 19.42
CA VAL A 760 -0.34 -29.15 18.84
C VAL A 760 -1.65 -29.78 19.31
N ARG A 761 -2.66 -28.93 19.45
CA ARG A 761 -4.06 -29.34 19.58
C ARG A 761 -4.89 -28.44 18.64
N PHE A 762 -5.58 -29.10 17.73
CA PHE A 762 -6.37 -28.46 16.71
C PHE A 762 -7.84 -28.86 16.85
N ASP A 763 -8.66 -27.91 17.27
CA ASP A 763 -10.08 -28.11 17.53
C ASP A 763 -10.92 -27.30 16.50
N ILE A 764 -12.00 -27.90 15.99
CA ILE A 764 -12.94 -27.23 15.07
C ILE A 764 -14.35 -27.30 15.65
N TYR A 765 -15.03 -26.17 15.55
CA TYR A 765 -16.35 -25.97 16.10
C TYR A 765 -17.34 -25.52 15.04
N THR A 766 -18.59 -25.89 15.19
CA THR A 766 -19.69 -25.30 14.42
C THR A 766 -19.87 -23.84 14.82
N ARG A 767 -20.58 -23.08 14.02
CA ARG A 767 -20.96 -21.68 14.32
C ARG A 767 -21.74 -21.50 15.63
N PHE A 768 -22.25 -22.57 16.23
CA PHE A 768 -22.98 -22.57 17.51
C PHE A 768 -22.09 -23.02 18.69
N GLY A 769 -20.78 -23.16 18.48
CA GLY A 769 -19.82 -23.51 19.51
C GLY A 769 -19.72 -25.01 19.84
N GLN A 770 -20.36 -25.87 19.06
CA GLN A 770 -20.22 -27.31 19.24
C GLN A 770 -18.92 -27.79 18.63
N LEU A 771 -18.07 -28.48 19.43
CA LEU A 771 -16.85 -29.13 18.96
C LEU A 771 -17.21 -30.30 18.05
N ILE A 772 -16.64 -30.31 16.83
CA ILE A 772 -16.92 -31.36 15.84
C ILE A 772 -15.67 -32.10 15.39
N PHE A 773 -14.51 -31.55 15.64
CA PHE A 773 -13.23 -32.17 15.35
C PHE A 773 -12.20 -31.73 16.36
N SER A 774 -11.36 -32.65 16.79
CA SER A 774 -10.20 -32.37 17.64
C SER A 774 -9.07 -33.31 17.28
N SER A 775 -7.87 -32.78 17.09
CA SER A 775 -6.67 -33.58 16.86
C SER A 775 -5.47 -33.00 17.60
N GLU A 776 -4.67 -33.89 18.15
CA GLU A 776 -3.34 -33.55 18.70
C GLU A 776 -2.22 -34.10 17.79
N ASN A 777 -2.58 -34.74 16.69
CA ASN A 777 -1.63 -35.23 15.69
C ASN A 777 -1.53 -34.21 14.55
N PRO A 778 -0.34 -33.69 14.27
CA PRO A 778 -0.13 -32.66 13.23
C PRO A 778 -0.53 -33.11 11.81
N ASP A 779 -0.52 -34.39 11.55
CA ASP A 779 -0.83 -34.93 10.23
C ASP A 779 -2.32 -35.16 9.97
N ILE A 780 -3.17 -34.98 10.99
CA ILE A 780 -4.60 -35.29 10.92
C ILE A 780 -5.40 -33.99 10.86
N GLY A 781 -5.89 -33.66 9.70
CA GLY A 781 -6.85 -32.58 9.48
C GLY A 781 -8.30 -33.07 9.46
N TRP A 782 -9.24 -32.13 9.57
CA TRP A 782 -10.66 -32.41 9.49
C TRP A 782 -11.12 -32.65 8.05
N ASP A 783 -11.79 -33.77 7.81
CA ASP A 783 -12.28 -34.20 6.49
C ASP A 783 -13.67 -33.67 6.13
N GLY A 784 -14.20 -32.73 6.90
CA GLY A 784 -15.50 -32.14 6.66
C GLY A 784 -16.68 -33.04 7.09
N THR A 785 -16.44 -34.09 7.87
CA THR A 785 -17.51 -34.98 8.43
C THR A 785 -17.63 -34.80 9.93
N TYR A 786 -18.84 -35.09 10.44
CA TYR A 786 -19.11 -35.18 11.88
C TYR A 786 -20.09 -36.34 12.13
N ASN A 787 -19.73 -37.26 13.04
CA ASN A 787 -20.49 -38.49 13.32
C ASN A 787 -20.78 -39.35 12.07
N ASN A 788 -19.76 -39.46 11.19
CA ASN A 788 -19.82 -40.18 9.90
C ASN A 788 -20.86 -39.62 8.90
N GLN A 789 -21.27 -38.40 9.09
CA GLN A 789 -22.11 -37.68 8.14
C GLN A 789 -21.41 -36.41 7.68
N ASP A 790 -21.68 -36.01 6.48
CA ASP A 790 -21.15 -34.77 5.92
C ASP A 790 -21.61 -33.57 6.74
N ALA A 791 -20.68 -32.76 7.21
CA ALA A 791 -20.97 -31.49 7.89
C ALA A 791 -21.59 -30.49 6.91
N GLN A 792 -22.51 -29.65 7.38
CA GLN A 792 -23.17 -28.67 6.53
C GLN A 792 -22.18 -27.67 5.94
N VAL A 793 -22.35 -27.33 4.67
CA VAL A 793 -21.62 -26.23 4.02
C VAL A 793 -21.83 -24.93 4.81
N GLY A 794 -20.77 -24.25 5.15
CA GLY A 794 -20.86 -23.01 5.92
C GLY A 794 -19.58 -22.65 6.65
N VAL A 795 -19.70 -21.67 7.52
CA VAL A 795 -18.57 -21.17 8.34
C VAL A 795 -18.40 -22.02 9.58
N TYR A 796 -17.18 -22.41 9.83
CA TYR A 796 -16.70 -23.11 11.02
C TYR A 796 -15.62 -22.29 11.72
N THR A 797 -15.44 -22.53 13.01
CA THR A 797 -14.40 -21.87 13.81
C THR A 797 -13.35 -22.88 14.19
N TYR A 798 -12.11 -22.52 14.12
CA TYR A 798 -11.00 -23.32 14.63
C TYR A 798 -10.33 -22.66 15.83
N VAL A 799 -9.75 -23.48 16.66
CA VAL A 799 -8.80 -23.13 17.71
C VAL A 799 -7.59 -24.03 17.55
N LEU A 800 -6.46 -23.45 17.22
CA LEU A 800 -5.19 -24.15 17.14
C LEU A 800 -4.31 -23.70 18.29
N LYS A 801 -4.02 -24.62 19.20
CA LYS A 801 -3.02 -24.40 20.24
C LYS A 801 -1.77 -25.15 19.84
N TYR A 802 -0.66 -24.48 19.90
CA TYR A 802 0.62 -25.10 19.62
C TYR A 802 1.70 -24.59 20.56
N SER A 803 2.61 -25.49 20.90
CA SER A 803 3.73 -25.15 21.75
C SER A 803 4.98 -25.90 21.28
N GLY A 804 6.11 -25.27 21.46
CA GLY A 804 7.39 -25.79 21.04
C GLY A 804 8.53 -24.86 21.44
N TYR A 805 9.72 -25.21 21.00
CA TYR A 805 10.90 -24.39 21.29
C TYR A 805 11.31 -23.58 20.05
N ASP A 806 11.42 -22.29 20.21
CA ASP A 806 12.05 -21.38 19.27
C ASP A 806 13.31 -20.80 19.91
N ASN A 807 14.46 -21.11 19.34
CA ASN A 807 15.76 -20.66 19.86
C ASN A 807 15.97 -20.96 21.35
N GLY A 808 15.54 -22.13 21.81
CA GLY A 808 15.66 -22.54 23.22
C GLY A 808 14.65 -21.87 24.16
N ARG A 809 13.76 -21.03 23.67
CA ARG A 809 12.63 -20.48 24.44
C ARG A 809 11.38 -21.29 24.13
N PHE A 810 10.72 -21.77 25.19
CA PHE A 810 9.43 -22.42 25.05
C PHE A 810 8.37 -21.37 24.70
N LEU A 811 7.65 -21.60 23.59
CA LEU A 811 6.51 -20.81 23.14
C LEU A 811 5.25 -21.65 23.25
N GLU A 812 4.18 -21.04 23.71
CA GLU A 812 2.84 -21.58 23.67
C GLU A 812 1.93 -20.52 23.07
N GLU A 813 1.29 -20.83 21.96
CA GLU A 813 0.47 -19.92 21.20
C GLU A 813 -0.90 -20.53 20.91
N VAL A 814 -1.89 -19.66 20.80
CA VAL A 814 -3.25 -20.04 20.46
C VAL A 814 -3.75 -19.21 19.31
N ASP A 815 -3.86 -19.82 18.16
CA ASP A 815 -4.48 -19.20 16.98
C ASP A 815 -5.96 -19.61 16.88
N ARG A 816 -6.80 -18.65 16.49
CA ARG A 816 -8.26 -18.81 16.38
C ARG A 816 -8.77 -18.08 15.18
N GLY A 817 -9.62 -18.71 14.44
CA GLY A 817 -10.22 -18.07 13.28
C GLY A 817 -11.42 -18.84 12.76
N THR A 818 -11.90 -18.36 11.65
CA THR A 818 -13.02 -19.01 10.95
C THR A 818 -12.58 -19.40 9.54
N PHE A 819 -13.17 -20.42 9.02
CA PHE A 819 -12.96 -20.88 7.66
C PHE A 819 -14.28 -21.38 7.09
N LEU A 820 -14.31 -21.52 5.78
CA LEU A 820 -15.49 -21.91 5.04
C LEU A 820 -15.34 -23.33 4.52
N LEU A 821 -16.33 -24.17 4.81
CA LEU A 821 -16.47 -25.47 4.19
C LEU A 821 -17.39 -25.35 2.98
N TYR A 822 -16.93 -25.75 1.81
CA TYR A 822 -17.68 -25.92 0.58
C TYR A 822 -17.71 -27.41 0.18
N ARG A 823 -18.66 -27.77 -0.68
CA ARG A 823 -18.71 -29.09 -1.33
C ARG A 823 -19.09 -29.00 -2.79
#